data_4f8d6268cc79458a546f2c43f591bd68
#
_entry.id   4f8d6268cc79458a546f2c43f591bd68
#
_cell.length_a   1.000
_cell.length_b   1.000
_cell.length_c   1.000
_cell.angle_alpha   90.00
_cell.angle_beta   90.00
_cell.angle_gamma   90.00
#
_symmetry.space_group_name_H-M   'P 1'
#
loop_
_entity.id
_entity.type
_entity.pdbx_description
1 polymer ?
#
loop_
_entity_poly.entity_id
_entity_poly.type
_entity_poly.pdbx_seq_one_letter_code
_entity_poly.pdbx_strand_id
1 'polypeptide(L)'
;MRRILRTAPFFCLISLGLFPARALAQYRFDNWTIDDGLPQNSVSAILQTRDGYLWLTTAAGLVRFDGLRFTVFDRSNTKGLNSVRFSTLFEDDDANLWIGTEDGGLTRLRNGTFTTFTTQDGLPHNQILKIWRDERGGILIMTVSGLVRWQRDQFLPYQGLPGIVIDRNCYRVQTGAFWCADAAGLHRIKDDQITTYTSRDGLASLYPSAVYEDRESNVWLAGAGGEVDRLQQNTFTHYTTKDGLPKERITSISQDRQGNLWFITRGGELLQFQNNRFVTYATTERVVGSFIAPFYEDREGNLWLGSADHGLRRLRKDVIAFYSVDGQLAQTKPYPLIEDRTGDLWIGTLGGGLYRYRAGNFTHYAPLTGGVYSTVSALYEDRDGRLWMGGTGAISSFQDGRFVENRDRFGLTTQLVRVMLQDRAGRFWIGTDHGLIKYENERATIYTAQDGLPAADIISLLEDHAGQLWIGSHGGLSRFQDGRFVSYTEQNGLPSNHVRSLYQDSEDTIWIGTYDGGLVRLRDGKFTRYTVADGLFNSGVFSILEDRHGNLWMSCNRGIYSVSKQQLNDFAAGKISAITSVAYGKGDGLLNAECNGNRQPAGWQARDGRLWFPTQGGVAVVDPAAILTNPLPPPVVIEEALLDGKTIDLKGTIQINPGQENLEIRYTCLSFIKSENVRFKYQLAGVDKDWVEAGTRRSAYYAHLPPGAYTFRVIAANSDGVWNNEGTSLGFRVRPPFWRTWWFLSLVTLFVFGGAVLVYERRLVRLRRAHKAQESFSRQLIESQEQHRKRVAGELHDSLGQSLAIIESRAALSLSQPEDHEKAIEQMGEISAAAIHAIDEVREIAYNLRPYQLDRLGLTRALETMLNRTVDSNAIKLSLEIDQVDGIFEKESEINLYRIVQESVGNILKHADATEAKVAIKKDKTEVEILIQDNGKGFNPEAASLGEPGRGGFGLFGIAERVRMMKGQQVIRSAPGAGTTITVKFDLNQT
;
A
#
# COMPACT_ATOMS: atom_id res chain seq x y z
N MET A 1 44.19 75.68 20.79
CA MET A 1 42.97 75.30 20.08
C MET A 1 42.83 73.81 20.16
N ARG A 2 42.04 73.31 21.13
CA ARG A 2 41.83 71.92 21.35
C ARG A 2 40.58 71.49 20.58
N ARG A 3 40.68 70.49 19.67
CA ARG A 3 39.54 69.81 19.06
C ARG A 3 39.05 68.75 19.99
N ILE A 4 37.78 68.85 20.42
CA ILE A 4 37.03 67.88 21.17
C ILE A 4 36.39 66.97 20.11
N LEU A 5 36.82 65.67 20.05
CA LEU A 5 36.10 64.59 19.35
C LEU A 5 34.95 64.13 20.23
N ARG A 6 33.73 64.45 19.77
CA ARG A 6 32.50 63.82 20.32
C ARG A 6 32.34 62.39 19.74
N THR A 7 32.49 61.38 20.57
CA THR A 7 32.07 60.04 20.27
C THR A 7 30.54 59.98 20.37
N ALA A 8 29.85 59.85 19.24
CA ALA A 8 28.42 59.51 19.22
C ALA A 8 28.25 57.98 19.47
N PRO A 9 27.35 57.54 20.36
CA PRO A 9 27.05 56.16 20.45
C PRO A 9 26.25 55.71 19.23
N PHE A 10 26.75 54.74 18.47
CA PHE A 10 26.03 54.06 17.41
C PHE A 10 24.87 53.28 18.06
N PHE A 11 23.66 53.78 17.98
CA PHE A 11 22.45 53.01 18.32
C PHE A 11 22.22 52.00 17.18
N CYS A 12 22.55 50.75 17.45
CA CYS A 12 22.13 49.65 16.59
C CYS A 12 20.63 49.46 16.78
N LEU A 13 19.83 49.97 15.86
CA LEU A 13 18.42 49.64 15.76
C LEU A 13 18.32 48.16 15.38
N ILE A 14 18.07 47.31 16.37
CA ILE A 14 17.59 45.95 16.14
C ILE A 14 16.15 46.09 15.61
N SER A 15 15.94 45.81 14.31
CA SER A 15 14.59 45.75 13.78
C SER A 15 13.90 44.49 14.37
N LEU A 16 13.21 44.66 15.50
CA LEU A 16 12.30 43.66 16.03
C LEU A 16 11.05 43.63 15.16
N GLY A 17 11.01 42.75 14.17
CA GLY A 17 9.79 42.47 13.45
C GLY A 17 8.97 41.50 14.29
N LEU A 18 7.88 41.99 14.93
CA LEU A 18 6.83 41.12 15.50
C LEU A 18 5.90 40.71 14.35
N PHE A 19 6.00 39.45 13.95
CA PHE A 19 5.10 38.89 12.96
C PHE A 19 4.08 38.02 13.69
N PRO A 20 2.77 38.19 13.48
CA PRO A 20 1.80 37.23 13.98
C PRO A 20 2.05 35.86 13.35
N ALA A 21 2.26 34.85 14.18
CA ALA A 21 2.35 33.48 13.72
C ALA A 21 0.97 33.07 13.20
N ARG A 22 0.80 33.05 11.89
CA ARG A 22 -0.30 32.29 11.31
C ARG A 22 0.10 30.83 11.44
N ALA A 23 -0.48 30.16 12.46
CA ALA A 23 -0.59 28.73 12.42
C ALA A 23 -1.36 28.38 11.14
N LEU A 24 -0.68 27.78 10.16
CA LEU A 24 -1.35 27.25 9.00
C LEU A 24 -2.30 26.16 9.50
N ALA A 25 -3.55 26.35 9.23
CA ALA A 25 -4.77 25.61 9.53
C ALA A 25 -4.66 24.41 10.50
N GLN A 26 -5.34 24.50 11.62
CA GLN A 26 -5.60 23.37 12.51
C GLN A 26 -6.47 22.28 11.86
N TYR A 27 -7.02 22.55 10.68
CA TYR A 27 -7.90 21.65 9.94
C TYR A 27 -7.57 21.67 8.46
N ARG A 28 -7.65 20.48 7.84
CA ARG A 28 -7.46 20.27 6.41
C ARG A 28 -8.60 19.45 5.83
N PHE A 29 -8.82 19.60 4.51
CA PHE A 29 -9.75 18.78 3.78
C PHE A 29 -9.02 17.67 3.00
N ASP A 30 -9.48 16.44 3.20
CA ASP A 30 -9.30 15.40 2.20
C ASP A 30 -10.48 15.50 1.24
N ASN A 31 -10.23 15.49 -0.05
CA ASN A 31 -11.24 15.69 -1.09
C ASN A 31 -11.39 14.42 -1.92
N TRP A 32 -12.63 14.10 -2.28
CA TRP A 32 -12.98 13.08 -3.25
C TRP A 32 -13.88 13.68 -4.31
N THR A 33 -13.47 13.55 -5.56
CA THR A 33 -14.11 14.14 -6.74
C THR A 33 -14.43 13.07 -7.78
N ILE A 34 -14.86 13.50 -8.96
CA ILE A 34 -15.06 12.61 -10.11
C ILE A 34 -13.76 11.89 -10.49
N ASP A 35 -12.59 12.47 -10.27
CA ASP A 35 -11.30 11.85 -10.55
C ASP A 35 -11.01 10.67 -9.60
N ASP A 36 -11.66 10.64 -8.44
CA ASP A 36 -11.56 9.58 -7.44
C ASP A 36 -12.68 8.53 -7.58
N GLY A 37 -13.55 8.67 -8.59
CA GLY A 37 -14.65 7.74 -8.89
C GLY A 37 -16.04 8.16 -8.35
N LEU A 38 -16.18 9.37 -7.81
CA LEU A 38 -17.50 9.93 -7.51
C LEU A 38 -18.24 10.20 -8.83
N PRO A 39 -19.54 9.84 -8.99
CA PRO A 39 -20.24 10.02 -10.27
C PRO A 39 -20.45 11.49 -10.64
N GLN A 40 -20.52 12.37 -9.65
CA GLN A 40 -20.62 13.82 -9.81
C GLN A 40 -20.20 14.54 -8.53
N ASN A 41 -19.64 15.75 -8.65
CA ASN A 41 -19.15 16.54 -7.52
C ASN A 41 -20.24 17.15 -6.64
N SER A 42 -21.52 17.10 -7.03
CA SER A 42 -22.61 17.62 -6.19
C SER A 42 -23.05 16.58 -5.16
N VAL A 43 -22.70 16.76 -3.91
CA VAL A 43 -23.12 15.92 -2.79
C VAL A 43 -24.17 16.67 -1.97
N SER A 44 -25.42 16.17 -1.96
CA SER A 44 -26.58 16.84 -1.33
C SER A 44 -26.99 16.24 0.02
N ALA A 45 -26.66 14.97 0.31
CA ALA A 45 -26.83 14.36 1.63
C ALA A 45 -25.73 13.36 1.92
N ILE A 46 -25.42 13.19 3.21
CA ILE A 46 -24.43 12.25 3.73
C ILE A 46 -25.04 11.54 4.92
N LEU A 47 -24.91 10.22 4.98
CA LEU A 47 -25.37 9.40 6.09
C LEU A 47 -24.49 8.16 6.24
N GLN A 48 -24.06 7.85 7.46
CA GLN A 48 -23.47 6.54 7.77
C GLN A 48 -24.53 5.59 8.30
N THR A 49 -24.74 4.47 7.61
CA THR A 49 -25.69 3.42 8.03
C THR A 49 -25.11 2.53 9.13
N ARG A 50 -25.96 1.76 9.80
CA ARG A 50 -25.55 0.88 10.94
C ARG A 50 -24.56 -0.20 10.55
N ASP A 51 -24.59 -0.64 9.31
CA ASP A 51 -23.60 -1.56 8.76
C ASP A 51 -22.21 -0.92 8.56
N GLY A 52 -22.13 0.42 8.68
CA GLY A 52 -20.89 1.17 8.67
C GLY A 52 -20.56 1.89 7.36
N TYR A 53 -21.27 1.62 6.26
CA TYR A 53 -21.06 2.33 5.00
C TYR A 53 -21.47 3.80 5.07
N LEU A 54 -20.75 4.64 4.37
CA LEU A 54 -21.16 6.02 4.14
C LEU A 54 -21.98 6.11 2.84
N TRP A 55 -23.19 6.61 2.93
CA TRP A 55 -24.09 6.82 1.80
C TRP A 55 -24.16 8.29 1.44
N LEU A 56 -24.10 8.57 0.15
CA LEU A 56 -24.11 9.91 -0.40
C LEU A 56 -25.18 10.01 -1.48
N THR A 57 -25.83 11.16 -1.54
CA THR A 57 -26.67 11.49 -2.68
C THR A 57 -25.94 12.46 -3.58
N THR A 58 -25.96 12.20 -4.89
CA THR A 58 -25.44 13.10 -5.92
C THR A 58 -26.49 13.39 -6.98
N ALA A 59 -26.25 14.35 -7.85
CA ALA A 59 -27.16 14.62 -8.97
C ALA A 59 -27.06 13.57 -10.11
N ALA A 60 -26.13 12.63 -10.04
CA ALA A 60 -25.93 11.56 -11.03
C ALA A 60 -26.10 10.14 -10.44
N GLY A 61 -26.47 9.99 -9.18
CA GLY A 61 -26.68 8.69 -8.57
C GLY A 61 -26.62 8.70 -7.05
N LEU A 62 -27.06 7.58 -6.46
CA LEU A 62 -26.86 7.24 -5.07
C LEU A 62 -25.52 6.53 -4.94
N VAL A 63 -24.74 6.86 -3.95
CA VAL A 63 -23.38 6.36 -3.81
C VAL A 63 -23.19 5.73 -2.45
N ARG A 64 -22.57 4.55 -2.41
CA ARG A 64 -22.09 3.89 -1.19
C ARG A 64 -20.57 3.94 -1.19
N PHE A 65 -19.99 4.40 -0.08
CA PHE A 65 -18.56 4.57 0.09
C PHE A 65 -18.02 3.72 1.23
N ASP A 66 -16.94 2.98 0.99
CA ASP A 66 -16.29 2.10 1.98
C ASP A 66 -15.00 2.70 2.58
N GLY A 67 -14.70 3.96 2.23
CA GLY A 67 -13.47 4.65 2.59
C GLY A 67 -12.40 4.67 1.49
N LEU A 68 -12.51 3.79 0.47
CA LEU A 68 -11.62 3.76 -0.69
C LEU A 68 -12.36 3.75 -2.02
N ARG A 69 -13.52 3.08 -2.09
CA ARG A 69 -14.26 2.84 -3.33
C ARG A 69 -15.66 3.39 -3.25
N PHE A 70 -16.11 3.96 -4.35
CA PHE A 70 -17.48 4.35 -4.56
C PHE A 70 -18.23 3.27 -5.35
N THR A 71 -19.35 2.82 -4.79
CA THR A 71 -20.32 1.98 -5.51
C THR A 71 -21.50 2.86 -5.88
N VAL A 72 -21.74 3.04 -7.17
CA VAL A 72 -22.79 3.92 -7.70
C VAL A 72 -24.05 3.13 -8.05
N PHE A 73 -25.20 3.59 -7.58
CA PHE A 73 -26.52 3.06 -7.87
C PHE A 73 -27.33 4.08 -8.66
N ASP A 74 -27.75 3.71 -9.83
CA ASP A 74 -28.60 4.53 -10.72
C ASP A 74 -29.66 3.71 -11.44
N ARG A 75 -30.46 4.35 -12.27
CA ARG A 75 -31.55 3.68 -13.02
C ARG A 75 -31.06 2.64 -14.04
N SER A 76 -29.81 2.77 -14.51
CA SER A 76 -29.27 1.89 -15.54
C SER A 76 -28.76 0.58 -14.97
N ASN A 77 -28.26 0.62 -13.73
CA ASN A 77 -27.61 -0.54 -13.08
C ASN A 77 -28.42 -1.11 -11.90
N THR A 78 -29.48 -0.43 -11.45
CA THR A 78 -30.20 -0.81 -10.22
C THR A 78 -31.71 -0.86 -10.44
N LYS A 79 -32.25 -2.05 -10.37
CA LYS A 79 -33.69 -2.28 -10.47
C LYS A 79 -34.41 -1.69 -9.23
N GLY A 80 -35.50 -0.94 -9.47
CA GLY A 80 -36.32 -0.34 -8.42
C GLY A 80 -35.99 1.10 -8.10
N LEU A 81 -34.98 1.70 -8.75
CA LEU A 81 -34.71 3.14 -8.71
C LEU A 81 -35.41 3.85 -9.88
N ASN A 82 -36.22 4.86 -9.57
CA ASN A 82 -37.00 5.63 -10.57
C ASN A 82 -36.37 7.01 -10.87
N SER A 83 -35.40 7.45 -10.08
CA SER A 83 -34.70 8.73 -10.24
C SER A 83 -33.20 8.55 -10.21
N VAL A 84 -32.45 9.53 -10.72
CA VAL A 84 -31.00 9.70 -10.53
C VAL A 84 -30.70 10.92 -9.63
N ARG A 85 -31.73 11.72 -9.32
CA ARG A 85 -31.62 12.97 -8.55
C ARG A 85 -32.12 12.73 -7.13
N PHE A 86 -31.20 12.55 -6.21
CA PHE A 86 -31.50 12.24 -4.83
C PHE A 86 -31.30 13.44 -3.93
N SER A 87 -32.20 13.67 -2.97
CA SER A 87 -32.24 14.88 -2.13
C SER A 87 -31.87 14.65 -0.67
N THR A 88 -32.25 13.51 -0.09
CA THR A 88 -32.11 13.26 1.34
C THR A 88 -31.97 11.77 1.64
N LEU A 89 -31.34 11.45 2.77
CA LEU A 89 -31.14 10.10 3.29
C LEU A 89 -31.59 10.01 4.74
N PHE A 90 -32.15 8.89 5.10
CA PHE A 90 -32.53 8.56 6.49
C PHE A 90 -32.51 7.05 6.71
N GLU A 91 -31.94 6.57 7.81
CA GLU A 91 -32.01 5.17 8.23
C GLU A 91 -33.00 5.02 9.39
N ASP A 92 -33.99 4.14 9.23
CA ASP A 92 -34.98 3.87 10.28
C ASP A 92 -34.47 2.87 11.33
N ASP A 93 -35.32 2.57 12.33
CA ASP A 93 -34.97 1.66 13.43
C ASP A 93 -34.81 0.21 12.97
N ASP A 94 -35.43 -0.17 11.87
CA ASP A 94 -35.35 -1.49 11.25
C ASP A 94 -34.18 -1.60 10.25
N ALA A 95 -33.26 -0.62 10.25
CA ALA A 95 -32.10 -0.51 9.33
C ALA A 95 -32.51 -0.44 7.85
N ASN A 96 -33.70 0.07 7.52
CA ASN A 96 -34.03 0.40 6.16
C ASN A 96 -33.45 1.78 5.83
N LEU A 97 -32.77 1.90 4.69
CA LEU A 97 -32.35 3.19 4.17
C LEU A 97 -33.45 3.81 3.30
N TRP A 98 -33.94 4.96 3.74
CA TRP A 98 -34.93 5.78 3.03
C TRP A 98 -34.23 6.88 2.26
N ILE A 99 -34.57 6.99 0.99
CA ILE A 99 -33.90 7.84 0.01
C ILE A 99 -34.97 8.72 -0.64
N GLY A 100 -34.88 10.02 -0.38
CA GLY A 100 -35.76 11.01 -1.02
C GLY A 100 -35.19 11.39 -2.38
N THR A 101 -36.11 11.63 -3.35
CA THR A 101 -35.73 12.08 -4.70
C THR A 101 -36.37 13.40 -5.03
N GLU A 102 -35.85 14.09 -6.06
CA GLU A 102 -36.44 15.36 -6.52
C GLU A 102 -37.65 15.14 -7.44
N ASP A 103 -37.79 13.97 -8.07
CA ASP A 103 -38.79 13.74 -9.12
C ASP A 103 -39.41 12.31 -9.12
N GLY A 104 -38.76 11.36 -8.50
CA GLY A 104 -39.08 9.93 -8.59
C GLY A 104 -39.83 9.34 -7.38
N GLY A 105 -40.14 10.12 -6.35
CA GLY A 105 -40.78 9.67 -5.13
C GLY A 105 -39.81 9.30 -4.01
N LEU A 106 -40.23 8.42 -3.12
CA LEU A 106 -39.49 7.94 -1.96
C LEU A 106 -39.03 6.52 -2.21
N THR A 107 -37.75 6.24 -2.08
CA THR A 107 -37.19 4.90 -2.26
C THR A 107 -36.76 4.32 -0.92
N ARG A 108 -37.08 3.05 -0.66
CA ARG A 108 -36.62 2.28 0.49
C ARG A 108 -35.65 1.19 0.02
N LEU A 109 -34.46 1.15 0.60
CA LEU A 109 -33.55 0.02 0.50
C LEU A 109 -33.68 -0.86 1.73
N ARG A 110 -34.11 -2.10 1.50
CA ARG A 110 -34.27 -3.13 2.54
C ARG A 110 -33.65 -4.44 2.09
N ASN A 111 -32.72 -4.98 2.85
CA ASN A 111 -32.06 -6.25 2.54
C ASN A 111 -31.49 -6.31 1.10
N GLY A 112 -30.91 -5.21 0.62
CA GLY A 112 -30.34 -5.09 -0.72
C GLY A 112 -31.36 -4.95 -1.85
N THR A 113 -32.65 -4.74 -1.54
CA THR A 113 -33.71 -4.54 -2.53
C THR A 113 -34.23 -3.10 -2.45
N PHE A 114 -34.26 -2.42 -3.59
CA PHE A 114 -34.83 -1.08 -3.72
C PHE A 114 -36.33 -1.16 -4.07
N THR A 115 -37.12 -0.40 -3.33
CA THR A 115 -38.57 -0.26 -3.58
C THR A 115 -38.92 1.23 -3.58
N THR A 116 -39.49 1.73 -4.66
CA THR A 116 -39.87 3.14 -4.79
C THR A 116 -41.38 3.31 -4.63
N PHE A 117 -41.77 4.30 -3.85
CA PHE A 117 -43.12 4.76 -3.58
C PHE A 117 -43.36 6.10 -4.23
N THR A 118 -44.51 6.29 -4.83
CA THR A 118 -44.90 7.47 -5.59
C THR A 118 -46.26 8.02 -5.12
N THR A 119 -46.78 9.03 -5.81
CA THR A 119 -48.15 9.49 -5.56
C THR A 119 -49.20 8.40 -5.79
N GLN A 120 -48.91 7.38 -6.55
CA GLN A 120 -49.84 6.24 -6.73
C GLN A 120 -49.92 5.36 -5.47
N ASP A 121 -48.90 5.41 -4.61
CA ASP A 121 -48.82 4.66 -3.37
C ASP A 121 -49.30 5.47 -2.15
N GLY A 122 -49.75 6.71 -2.36
CA GLY A 122 -50.28 7.59 -1.31
C GLY A 122 -49.32 8.71 -0.85
N LEU A 123 -48.19 8.94 -1.52
CA LEU A 123 -47.40 10.14 -1.28
C LEU A 123 -48.12 11.41 -1.76
N PRO A 124 -48.09 12.55 -1.02
CA PRO A 124 -48.66 13.78 -1.46
C PRO A 124 -48.01 14.35 -2.73
N HIS A 125 -46.73 14.10 -2.92
CA HIS A 125 -45.93 14.54 -4.07
C HIS A 125 -44.66 13.71 -4.24
N ASN A 126 -44.18 13.54 -5.48
CA ASN A 126 -42.95 12.75 -5.77
C ASN A 126 -41.64 13.48 -5.42
N GLN A 127 -41.68 14.79 -5.19
CA GLN A 127 -40.53 15.53 -4.72
C GLN A 127 -40.44 15.48 -3.20
N ILE A 128 -39.41 14.81 -2.71
CA ILE A 128 -39.15 14.65 -1.28
C ILE A 128 -38.11 15.70 -0.84
N LEU A 129 -38.46 16.46 0.18
CA LEU A 129 -37.58 17.51 0.72
C LEU A 129 -36.76 17.02 1.90
N LYS A 130 -37.38 16.34 2.88
CA LYS A 130 -36.75 15.87 4.09
C LYS A 130 -37.45 14.63 4.65
N ILE A 131 -36.68 13.84 5.38
CA ILE A 131 -37.16 12.63 6.09
C ILE A 131 -36.65 12.70 7.54
N TRP A 132 -37.53 12.42 8.50
CA TRP A 132 -37.19 12.40 9.92
C TRP A 132 -37.79 11.19 10.62
N ARG A 133 -37.23 10.84 11.77
CA ARG A 133 -37.85 9.89 12.70
C ARG A 133 -39.14 10.49 13.29
N ASP A 134 -40.19 9.69 13.37
CA ASP A 134 -41.39 10.03 14.12
C ASP A 134 -41.29 9.51 15.56
N GLU A 135 -41.67 10.33 16.53
CA GLU A 135 -41.69 9.97 17.95
C GLU A 135 -42.71 8.88 18.28
N ARG A 136 -43.77 8.76 17.46
CA ARG A 136 -44.82 7.73 17.58
C ARG A 136 -44.47 6.42 16.88
N GLY A 137 -43.22 6.27 16.45
CA GLY A 137 -42.74 5.14 15.64
C GLY A 137 -43.03 5.31 14.15
N GLY A 138 -42.06 4.98 13.29
CA GLY A 138 -42.10 5.20 11.86
C GLY A 138 -41.30 6.42 11.42
N ILE A 139 -41.63 6.97 10.27
CA ILE A 139 -40.93 8.12 9.69
C ILE A 139 -41.90 9.23 9.25
N LEU A 140 -41.42 10.47 9.31
CA LEU A 140 -42.09 11.65 8.78
C LEU A 140 -41.41 12.05 7.47
N ILE A 141 -42.18 12.23 6.43
CA ILE A 141 -41.71 12.57 5.09
C ILE A 141 -42.30 13.92 4.70
N MET A 142 -41.41 14.90 4.44
CA MET A 142 -41.81 16.19 3.91
C MET A 142 -41.69 16.17 2.39
N THR A 143 -42.78 16.49 1.72
CA THR A 143 -42.87 16.71 0.29
C THR A 143 -43.15 18.21 0.01
N VAL A 144 -43.06 18.65 -1.23
CA VAL A 144 -43.44 20.02 -1.60
C VAL A 144 -44.93 20.33 -1.40
N SER A 145 -45.78 19.29 -1.31
CA SER A 145 -47.23 19.43 -1.11
C SER A 145 -47.70 19.15 0.33
N GLY A 146 -46.75 18.91 1.27
CA GLY A 146 -47.09 18.70 2.68
C GLY A 146 -46.33 17.55 3.32
N LEU A 147 -46.63 17.35 4.60
CA LEU A 147 -46.03 16.35 5.47
C LEU A 147 -46.89 15.09 5.54
N VAL A 148 -46.27 13.91 5.46
CA VAL A 148 -46.94 12.62 5.57
C VAL A 148 -46.15 11.71 6.52
N ARG A 149 -46.87 10.84 7.23
CA ARG A 149 -46.28 9.83 8.10
C ARG A 149 -46.29 8.47 7.40
N TRP A 150 -45.16 7.75 7.43
CA TRP A 150 -45.13 6.34 7.07
C TRP A 150 -45.12 5.48 8.33
N GLN A 151 -46.16 4.66 8.46
CA GLN A 151 -46.31 3.74 9.58
C GLN A 151 -47.07 2.51 9.11
N ARG A 152 -46.63 1.30 9.55
CA ARG A 152 -47.25 0.01 9.20
C ARG A 152 -47.43 -0.19 7.69
N ASP A 153 -46.41 0.12 6.94
CA ASP A 153 -46.36 0.05 5.47
C ASP A 153 -47.43 0.89 4.73
N GLN A 154 -47.89 1.99 5.34
CA GLN A 154 -48.87 2.91 4.77
C GLN A 154 -48.48 4.37 4.98
N PHE A 155 -48.85 5.23 4.01
CA PHE A 155 -48.75 6.68 4.14
C PHE A 155 -50.03 7.20 4.82
N LEU A 156 -49.91 7.82 5.95
CA LEU A 156 -50.95 8.46 6.71
C LEU A 156 -50.80 9.97 6.65
N PRO A 157 -51.87 10.72 6.34
CA PRO A 157 -51.78 12.17 6.38
C PRO A 157 -51.28 12.65 7.77
N TYR A 158 -50.29 13.50 7.80
CA TYR A 158 -49.96 14.20 9.03
C TYR A 158 -50.99 15.32 9.22
N GLN A 159 -51.84 15.16 10.19
CA GLN A 159 -52.78 16.21 10.54
C GLN A 159 -51.99 17.39 11.10
N GLY A 160 -51.72 18.35 10.23
CA GLY A 160 -51.00 19.58 10.57
C GLY A 160 -51.76 20.40 11.61
N LEU A 161 -51.01 21.26 12.26
CA LEU A 161 -51.56 22.18 13.22
C LEU A 161 -52.43 23.22 12.51
N PRO A 162 -53.56 23.60 13.07
CA PRO A 162 -54.44 24.58 12.45
C PRO A 162 -53.73 25.92 12.22
N GLY A 163 -53.65 26.38 10.97
CA GLY A 163 -53.19 27.72 10.60
C GLY A 163 -51.73 27.85 10.19
N ILE A 164 -50.90 26.80 10.27
CA ILE A 164 -49.49 26.83 9.80
C ILE A 164 -49.27 25.76 8.74
N VAL A 165 -48.76 26.18 7.58
CA VAL A 165 -48.32 25.25 6.52
C VAL A 165 -46.89 24.81 6.79
N ILE A 166 -46.70 23.52 7.02
CA ILE A 166 -45.37 22.93 7.15
C ILE A 166 -44.83 22.75 5.73
N ASP A 167 -43.87 23.60 5.34
CA ASP A 167 -43.27 23.65 4.02
C ASP A 167 -41.74 23.68 4.09
N ARG A 168 -41.08 24.04 2.98
CA ARG A 168 -39.61 24.13 2.88
C ARG A 168 -38.97 25.08 3.90
N ASN A 169 -39.71 26.03 4.49
CA ASN A 169 -39.21 26.96 5.48
C ASN A 169 -39.36 26.42 6.91
N CYS A 170 -39.74 25.17 7.05
CA CYS A 170 -39.83 24.48 8.32
C CYS A 170 -38.58 23.59 8.58
N TYR A 171 -38.13 23.66 9.81
CA TYR A 171 -36.98 22.88 10.32
C TYR A 171 -37.48 22.05 11.51
N ARG A 172 -37.14 20.77 11.57
CA ARG A 172 -37.41 19.93 12.73
C ARG A 172 -36.12 19.79 13.54
N VAL A 173 -36.21 20.11 14.83
CA VAL A 173 -35.06 20.03 15.75
C VAL A 173 -35.06 18.72 16.57
N GLN A 174 -34.02 18.45 17.37
CA GLN A 174 -33.85 17.19 18.07
C GLN A 174 -34.97 16.87 19.06
N THR A 175 -35.50 17.87 19.75
CA THR A 175 -36.66 17.72 20.66
C THR A 175 -37.97 17.42 19.97
N GLY A 176 -37.99 17.22 18.65
CA GLY A 176 -39.16 16.97 17.87
C GLY A 176 -39.99 18.24 17.49
N ALA A 177 -39.63 19.43 18.01
CA ALA A 177 -40.30 20.63 17.65
C ALA A 177 -40.04 21.03 16.20
N PHE A 178 -41.07 21.56 15.53
CA PHE A 178 -40.94 22.24 14.23
C PHE A 178 -40.75 23.74 14.43
N TRP A 179 -39.87 24.31 13.62
CA TRP A 179 -39.67 25.75 13.52
C TRP A 179 -40.01 26.18 12.09
N CYS A 180 -41.13 26.89 11.95
CA CYS A 180 -41.65 27.30 10.67
C CYS A 180 -41.70 28.85 10.59
N ALA A 181 -41.29 29.42 9.48
CA ALA A 181 -41.28 30.88 9.28
C ALA A 181 -42.32 31.29 8.24
N ASP A 182 -43.14 32.28 8.58
CA ASP A 182 -44.06 32.95 7.65
C ASP A 182 -44.10 34.47 7.87
N ALA A 183 -45.04 35.17 7.24
CA ALA A 183 -45.19 36.63 7.37
C ALA A 183 -45.59 37.09 8.78
N ALA A 184 -46.14 36.21 9.61
CA ALA A 184 -46.56 36.54 10.97
C ALA A 184 -45.46 36.39 12.00
N GLY A 185 -44.41 35.60 11.67
CA GLY A 185 -43.26 35.36 12.54
C GLY A 185 -42.60 34.00 12.40
N LEU A 186 -41.78 33.69 13.36
CA LEU A 186 -41.15 32.39 13.50
C LEU A 186 -41.93 31.55 14.53
N HIS A 187 -42.52 30.47 14.08
CA HIS A 187 -43.41 29.63 14.88
C HIS A 187 -42.64 28.40 15.38
N ARG A 188 -42.60 28.20 16.69
CA ARG A 188 -42.20 26.97 17.32
C ARG A 188 -43.41 26.09 17.57
N ILE A 189 -43.45 24.92 17.02
CA ILE A 189 -44.56 23.99 17.12
C ILE A 189 -44.09 22.73 17.83
N LYS A 190 -44.64 22.47 19.00
CA LYS A 190 -44.32 21.27 19.80
C LYS A 190 -45.55 20.84 20.60
N ASP A 191 -45.86 19.55 20.65
CA ASP A 191 -46.95 18.99 21.42
C ASP A 191 -48.32 19.70 21.18
N ASP A 192 -48.61 19.98 19.91
CA ASP A 192 -49.80 20.72 19.44
C ASP A 192 -49.90 22.18 19.98
N GLN A 193 -48.83 22.69 20.60
CA GLN A 193 -48.73 24.10 21.01
C GLN A 193 -47.91 24.91 20.01
N ILE A 194 -48.38 26.12 19.72
CA ILE A 194 -47.69 27.07 18.84
C ILE A 194 -47.22 28.26 19.68
N THR A 195 -45.90 28.51 19.63
CA THR A 195 -45.30 29.74 20.17
C THR A 195 -44.74 30.55 19.03
N THR A 196 -45.21 31.78 18.88
CA THR A 196 -44.74 32.68 17.80
C THR A 196 -43.77 33.68 18.37
N TYR A 197 -42.62 33.81 17.70
CA TYR A 197 -41.59 34.80 17.99
C TYR A 197 -41.50 35.82 16.87
N THR A 198 -41.38 37.09 17.27
CA THR A 198 -41.28 38.23 16.36
C THR A 198 -40.07 39.10 16.71
N SER A 199 -39.87 40.18 16.00
CA SER A 199 -38.84 41.17 16.34
C SER A 199 -39.03 41.81 17.70
N ARG A 200 -40.28 41.83 18.23
CA ARG A 200 -40.60 42.32 19.60
C ARG A 200 -40.03 41.40 20.68
N ASP A 201 -39.85 40.16 20.38
CA ASP A 201 -39.27 39.14 21.29
C ASP A 201 -37.75 39.12 21.23
N GLY A 202 -37.15 39.96 20.38
CA GLY A 202 -35.69 40.06 20.18
C GLY A 202 -35.16 39.24 19.03
N LEU A 203 -35.99 38.64 18.20
CA LEU A 203 -35.56 37.89 17.00
C LEU A 203 -35.05 38.87 15.92
N ALA A 204 -33.85 38.65 15.43
CA ALA A 204 -33.22 39.49 14.41
C ALA A 204 -33.72 39.20 12.99
N SER A 205 -34.03 37.95 12.66
CA SER A 205 -34.53 37.59 11.33
C SER A 205 -35.73 36.66 11.41
N LEU A 206 -36.81 37.03 10.74
CA LEU A 206 -38.04 36.22 10.69
C LEU A 206 -37.89 34.98 9.82
N TYR A 207 -36.99 35.02 8.83
CA TYR A 207 -36.78 33.90 7.91
C TYR A 207 -35.38 33.35 8.09
N PRO A 208 -35.17 32.43 9.06
CA PRO A 208 -33.85 31.82 9.27
C PRO A 208 -33.47 30.98 8.06
N SER A 209 -32.19 31.00 7.72
CA SER A 209 -31.59 30.17 6.69
C SER A 209 -31.20 28.79 7.19
N ALA A 210 -30.97 28.66 8.49
CA ALA A 210 -30.71 27.40 9.19
C ALA A 210 -31.25 27.50 10.62
N VAL A 211 -31.75 26.38 11.13
CA VAL A 211 -32.21 26.24 12.53
C VAL A 211 -31.59 24.96 13.08
N TYR A 212 -30.97 25.04 14.25
CA TYR A 212 -30.35 23.91 14.91
C TYR A 212 -30.60 23.98 16.43
N GLU A 213 -30.90 22.85 17.05
CA GLU A 213 -30.96 22.71 18.50
C GLU A 213 -29.75 21.97 18.99
N ASP A 214 -28.96 22.58 19.88
CA ASP A 214 -27.78 21.96 20.48
C ASP A 214 -28.17 21.01 21.61
N ARG A 215 -27.19 20.24 22.13
CA ARG A 215 -27.41 19.27 23.20
C ARG A 215 -27.81 19.89 24.54
N GLU A 216 -27.60 21.21 24.69
CA GLU A 216 -27.99 21.99 25.85
C GLU A 216 -29.40 22.58 25.66
N SER A 217 -30.10 22.19 24.59
CA SER A 217 -31.42 22.67 24.20
C SER A 217 -31.46 24.17 23.87
N ASN A 218 -30.34 24.80 23.52
CA ASN A 218 -30.34 26.13 22.92
C ASN A 218 -30.71 25.98 21.44
N VAL A 219 -31.55 26.86 20.95
CA VAL A 219 -31.87 26.90 19.52
C VAL A 219 -31.11 28.04 18.84
N TRP A 220 -30.35 27.63 17.81
CA TRP A 220 -29.54 28.52 17.00
C TRP A 220 -30.25 28.81 15.68
N LEU A 221 -30.39 30.06 15.38
CA LEU A 221 -31.13 30.58 14.20
C LEU A 221 -30.17 31.43 13.39
N ALA A 222 -29.89 31.06 12.17
CA ALA A 222 -29.06 31.86 11.27
C ALA A 222 -29.95 32.74 10.38
N GLY A 223 -29.70 34.03 10.39
CA GLY A 223 -30.41 34.98 9.54
C GLY A 223 -29.85 35.10 8.12
N ALA A 224 -30.59 35.69 7.22
CA ALA A 224 -30.21 35.86 5.82
C ALA A 224 -29.05 36.86 5.61
N GLY A 225 -28.81 37.75 6.58
CA GLY A 225 -27.73 38.75 6.55
C GLY A 225 -26.41 38.29 7.18
N GLY A 226 -26.34 37.05 7.66
CA GLY A 226 -25.15 36.49 8.33
C GLY A 226 -25.17 36.63 9.85
N GLU A 227 -26.22 37.24 10.44
CA GLU A 227 -26.47 37.27 11.87
C GLU A 227 -26.89 35.88 12.39
N VAL A 228 -26.65 35.66 13.67
CA VAL A 228 -27.07 34.43 14.37
C VAL A 228 -27.73 34.79 15.69
N ASP A 229 -28.93 34.24 15.89
CA ASP A 229 -29.63 34.31 17.16
C ASP A 229 -29.49 32.99 17.93
N ARG A 230 -29.24 33.06 19.23
CA ARG A 230 -29.31 31.90 20.14
C ARG A 230 -30.51 32.14 21.08
N LEU A 231 -31.47 31.26 21.01
CA LEU A 231 -32.56 31.19 21.97
C LEU A 231 -32.20 30.26 23.12
N GLN A 232 -32.11 30.83 24.30
CA GLN A 232 -31.88 30.13 25.55
C GLN A 232 -32.91 30.55 26.59
N GLN A 233 -33.65 29.61 27.19
CA GLN A 233 -34.66 29.89 28.21
C GLN A 233 -35.60 31.07 27.83
N ASN A 234 -36.10 31.09 26.62
CA ASN A 234 -36.94 32.13 26.03
C ASN A 234 -36.27 33.51 25.86
N THR A 235 -34.98 33.62 25.93
CA THR A 235 -34.22 34.86 25.71
C THR A 235 -33.36 34.72 24.46
N PHE A 236 -33.42 35.69 23.57
CA PHE A 236 -32.55 35.76 22.40
C PHE A 236 -31.24 36.46 22.73
N THR A 237 -30.15 35.87 22.32
CA THR A 237 -28.82 36.50 22.27
C THR A 237 -28.45 36.66 20.81
N HIS A 238 -28.16 37.89 20.40
CA HIS A 238 -27.88 38.23 19.03
C HIS A 238 -26.40 38.40 18.77
N TYR A 239 -25.85 37.64 17.76
CA TYR A 239 -24.46 37.67 17.36
C TYR A 239 -24.35 38.31 15.96
N THR A 240 -23.30 39.11 15.80
CA THR A 240 -23.03 39.91 14.59
C THR A 240 -21.55 39.81 14.17
N THR A 241 -21.16 40.65 13.22
CA THR A 241 -19.76 40.78 12.80
C THR A 241 -18.82 41.24 13.94
N LYS A 242 -19.31 41.84 15.00
CA LYS A 242 -18.55 42.21 16.21
C LYS A 242 -18.12 40.97 17.02
N ASP A 243 -18.86 39.91 16.85
CA ASP A 243 -18.65 38.64 17.55
C ASP A 243 -17.86 37.62 16.71
N GLY A 244 -17.36 38.07 15.52
CA GLY A 244 -16.54 37.28 14.62
C GLY A 244 -17.29 36.64 13.44
N LEU A 245 -18.59 36.95 13.26
CA LEU A 245 -19.36 36.47 12.09
C LEU A 245 -18.94 37.22 10.82
N PRO A 246 -18.83 36.53 9.67
CA PRO A 246 -18.67 37.18 8.39
C PRO A 246 -20.01 37.85 7.91
N LYS A 247 -19.94 38.76 6.95
CA LYS A 247 -21.13 39.37 6.31
C LYS A 247 -21.75 38.43 5.27
N GLU A 248 -21.74 37.15 5.51
CA GLU A 248 -22.27 36.15 4.58
C GLU A 248 -23.34 35.31 5.25
N ARG A 249 -24.33 34.91 4.47
CA ARG A 249 -25.42 34.04 4.93
C ARG A 249 -24.88 32.70 5.39
N ILE A 250 -25.24 32.27 6.60
CA ILE A 250 -24.96 30.95 7.13
C ILE A 250 -26.03 29.99 6.58
N THR A 251 -25.58 28.87 6.04
CA THR A 251 -26.43 27.87 5.36
C THR A 251 -26.59 26.58 6.14
N SER A 252 -25.68 26.30 7.07
CA SER A 252 -25.73 25.08 7.91
C SER A 252 -25.19 25.36 9.30
N ILE A 253 -25.82 24.75 10.29
CA ILE A 253 -25.39 24.74 11.70
C ILE A 253 -25.38 23.27 12.14
N SER A 254 -24.34 22.83 12.83
CA SER A 254 -24.23 21.48 13.34
C SER A 254 -23.41 21.45 14.63
N GLN A 255 -23.56 20.42 15.43
CA GLN A 255 -22.76 20.18 16.63
C GLN A 255 -22.08 18.81 16.52
N ASP A 256 -20.75 18.77 16.72
CA ASP A 256 -20.00 17.51 16.78
C ASP A 256 -20.18 16.81 18.14
N ARG A 257 -19.70 15.57 18.25
CA ARG A 257 -19.81 14.78 19.50
C ARG A 257 -19.03 15.37 20.67
N GLN A 258 -18.03 16.19 20.40
CA GLN A 258 -17.26 16.90 21.42
C GLN A 258 -18.00 18.12 21.96
N GLY A 259 -19.17 18.47 21.34
CA GLY A 259 -19.98 19.63 21.74
C GLY A 259 -19.62 20.91 21.00
N ASN A 260 -18.69 20.88 20.04
CA ASN A 260 -18.36 22.06 19.27
C ASN A 260 -19.46 22.38 18.26
N LEU A 261 -19.86 23.63 18.19
CA LEU A 261 -20.83 24.15 17.23
C LEU A 261 -20.10 24.66 15.99
N TRP A 262 -20.52 24.16 14.83
CA TRP A 262 -19.98 24.48 13.53
C TRP A 262 -21.00 25.22 12.68
N PHE A 263 -20.55 26.26 11.99
CA PHE A 263 -21.36 27.08 11.12
C PHE A 263 -20.71 27.16 9.74
N ILE A 264 -21.49 27.00 8.70
CA ILE A 264 -21.00 27.06 7.31
C ILE A 264 -21.70 28.21 6.60
N THR A 265 -20.90 29.10 6.00
CA THR A 265 -21.44 30.21 5.21
C THR A 265 -21.75 29.79 3.78
N ARG A 266 -22.52 30.62 3.07
CA ARG A 266 -22.82 30.43 1.63
C ARG A 266 -21.54 30.48 0.77
N GLY A 267 -20.53 31.25 1.15
CA GLY A 267 -19.26 31.35 0.47
C GLY A 267 -18.29 30.20 0.84
N GLY A 268 -18.73 29.31 1.75
CA GLY A 268 -17.94 28.13 2.14
C GLY A 268 -16.95 28.39 3.24
N GLU A 269 -17.09 29.42 4.02
CA GLU A 269 -16.28 29.61 5.23
C GLU A 269 -16.82 28.70 6.33
N LEU A 270 -15.90 28.05 7.06
CA LEU A 270 -16.18 27.23 8.21
C LEU A 270 -15.87 28.00 9.49
N LEU A 271 -16.86 28.14 10.37
CA LEU A 271 -16.70 28.80 11.64
C LEU A 271 -17.00 27.83 12.78
N GLN A 272 -16.36 28.05 13.90
CA GLN A 272 -16.66 27.38 15.17
C GLN A 272 -17.00 28.39 16.24
N PHE A 273 -18.03 28.11 17.04
CA PHE A 273 -18.37 28.93 18.18
C PHE A 273 -17.55 28.53 19.40
N GLN A 274 -16.72 29.46 19.91
CA GLN A 274 -15.83 29.23 21.05
C GLN A 274 -15.76 30.45 21.94
N ASN A 275 -15.79 30.28 23.26
CA ASN A 275 -15.66 31.36 24.21
C ASN A 275 -16.59 32.55 23.89
N ASN A 276 -17.83 32.23 23.54
CA ASN A 276 -18.88 33.24 23.17
C ASN A 276 -18.54 34.10 21.94
N ARG A 277 -17.67 33.59 21.03
CA ARG A 277 -17.28 34.24 19.77
C ARG A 277 -17.21 33.23 18.64
N PHE A 278 -17.30 33.71 17.41
CA PHE A 278 -17.12 32.93 16.21
C PHE A 278 -15.66 33.04 15.73
N VAL A 279 -15.03 31.91 15.54
CA VAL A 279 -13.68 31.77 15.02
C VAL A 279 -13.75 31.17 13.64
N THR A 280 -13.30 31.92 12.63
CA THR A 280 -13.21 31.41 11.25
C THR A 280 -11.96 30.58 11.13
N TYR A 281 -12.12 29.32 10.69
CA TYR A 281 -11.01 28.49 10.30
C TYR A 281 -10.61 28.80 8.86
N ALA A 282 -9.44 29.40 8.70
CA ALA A 282 -8.86 29.64 7.39
C ALA A 282 -8.49 28.29 6.76
N THR A 283 -9.24 27.87 5.78
CA THR A 283 -8.85 26.79 4.89
C THR A 283 -8.14 27.41 3.69
N THR A 284 -7.11 26.75 3.19
CA THR A 284 -6.37 27.16 1.98
C THR A 284 -7.28 27.17 0.73
N GLU A 285 -8.47 26.58 0.85
CA GLU A 285 -9.49 26.51 -0.19
C GLU A 285 -10.85 26.84 0.40
N ARG A 286 -11.67 27.63 -0.32
CA ARG A 286 -13.07 27.87 0.04
C ARG A 286 -13.83 26.55 0.14
N VAL A 287 -14.54 26.35 1.24
CA VAL A 287 -15.09 25.04 1.62
C VAL A 287 -16.24 24.59 0.71
N VAL A 288 -17.01 25.51 0.13
CA VAL A 288 -18.26 25.14 -0.56
C VAL A 288 -18.60 26.13 -1.67
N GLY A 289 -19.09 25.63 -2.81
CA GLY A 289 -19.88 26.42 -3.77
C GLY A 289 -21.33 26.63 -3.31
N SER A 290 -22.13 27.26 -4.09
CA SER A 290 -23.37 28.02 -3.84
C SER A 290 -24.55 27.32 -3.15
N PHE A 291 -24.47 26.14 -2.51
CA PHE A 291 -25.62 25.44 -1.91
C PHE A 291 -25.42 24.98 -0.47
N ILE A 292 -26.52 24.56 0.19
CA ILE A 292 -26.52 24.01 1.55
C ILE A 292 -25.62 22.76 1.58
N ALA A 293 -24.49 22.85 2.25
CA ALA A 293 -23.58 21.75 2.41
C ALA A 293 -24.10 20.80 3.50
N PRO A 294 -24.32 19.52 3.23
CA PRO A 294 -24.52 18.55 4.28
C PRO A 294 -23.27 18.46 5.15
N PHE A 295 -23.48 18.50 6.47
CA PHE A 295 -22.44 18.27 7.47
C PHE A 295 -22.81 17.04 8.26
N TYR A 296 -21.90 16.09 8.35
CA TYR A 296 -22.14 14.81 8.99
C TYR A 296 -20.91 14.34 9.76
N GLU A 297 -21.08 13.88 10.99
CA GLU A 297 -20.04 13.24 11.79
C GLU A 297 -20.25 11.73 11.76
N ASP A 298 -19.24 10.99 11.30
CA ASP A 298 -19.24 9.52 11.29
C ASP A 298 -18.94 8.93 12.68
N ARG A 299 -18.98 7.60 12.80
CA ARG A 299 -18.75 6.91 14.08
C ARG A 299 -17.34 7.07 14.61
N GLU A 300 -16.37 7.27 13.72
CA GLU A 300 -14.95 7.47 14.06
C GLU A 300 -14.65 8.93 14.42
N GLY A 301 -15.65 9.85 14.33
CA GLY A 301 -15.52 11.27 14.63
C GLY A 301 -14.97 12.10 13.46
N ASN A 302 -14.94 11.55 12.24
CA ASN A 302 -14.62 12.35 11.07
C ASN A 302 -15.80 13.25 10.73
N LEU A 303 -15.50 14.50 10.41
CA LEU A 303 -16.48 15.49 9.98
C LEU A 303 -16.52 15.54 8.45
N TRP A 304 -17.65 15.15 7.88
CA TRP A 304 -17.87 15.07 6.44
C TRP A 304 -18.69 16.26 5.96
N LEU A 305 -18.29 16.81 4.81
CA LEU A 305 -18.97 17.91 4.15
C LEU A 305 -19.23 17.53 2.69
N GLY A 306 -20.45 17.76 2.25
CA GLY A 306 -20.82 17.71 0.85
C GLY A 306 -20.69 19.10 0.22
N SER A 307 -20.41 19.13 -1.06
CA SER A 307 -20.32 20.36 -1.84
C SER A 307 -21.19 20.26 -3.08
N ALA A 308 -21.54 21.41 -3.66
CA ALA A 308 -22.26 21.45 -4.94
C ALA A 308 -21.35 21.15 -6.14
N ASP A 309 -20.03 21.44 -6.02
CA ASP A 309 -19.09 21.47 -7.13
C ASP A 309 -17.69 20.87 -6.80
N HIS A 310 -17.39 20.63 -5.51
CA HIS A 310 -16.08 20.15 -5.06
C HIS A 310 -16.11 18.70 -4.50
N GLY A 311 -17.21 18.00 -4.63
CA GLY A 311 -17.32 16.59 -4.22
C GLY A 311 -17.58 16.38 -2.74
N LEU A 312 -17.13 15.23 -2.24
CA LEU A 312 -17.13 14.84 -0.84
C LEU A 312 -15.85 15.33 -0.19
N ARG A 313 -15.97 15.96 0.99
CA ARG A 313 -14.84 16.44 1.77
C ARG A 313 -14.88 15.90 3.17
N ARG A 314 -13.71 15.54 3.69
CA ARG A 314 -13.55 15.20 5.10
C ARG A 314 -12.70 16.26 5.79
N LEU A 315 -13.26 16.90 6.80
CA LEU A 315 -12.52 17.81 7.66
C LEU A 315 -11.72 16.99 8.65
N ARG A 316 -10.42 17.15 8.63
CA ARG A 316 -9.51 16.47 9.55
C ARG A 316 -8.70 17.50 10.31
N LYS A 317 -8.59 17.31 11.63
CA LYS A 317 -7.65 18.08 12.42
C LYS A 317 -6.24 17.61 12.07
N ASP A 318 -5.39 18.53 11.65
CA ASP A 318 -4.00 18.20 11.39
C ASP A 318 -3.33 17.72 12.69
N VAL A 319 -2.69 16.56 12.62
CA VAL A 319 -1.88 16.02 13.72
C VAL A 319 -0.62 16.85 13.91
N ILE A 320 -0.14 17.46 12.81
CA ILE A 320 1.06 18.26 12.77
C ILE A 320 0.67 19.71 12.47
N ALA A 321 0.93 20.61 13.41
CA ALA A 321 0.92 22.03 13.12
C ALA A 321 2.23 22.42 12.43
N PHE A 322 2.15 23.19 11.36
CA PHE A 322 3.32 23.57 10.59
C PHE A 322 3.52 25.08 10.58
N TYR A 323 4.69 25.53 11.00
CA TYR A 323 5.04 26.94 11.06
C TYR A 323 6.06 27.30 9.98
N SER A 324 5.70 28.20 9.09
CA SER A 324 6.54 28.68 7.99
C SER A 324 6.72 30.20 7.95
N VAL A 325 6.40 30.92 9.00
CA VAL A 325 6.50 32.40 9.15
C VAL A 325 6.55 33.14 7.80
N ASP A 326 5.40 33.31 7.14
CA ASP A 326 5.22 33.95 5.82
C ASP A 326 6.24 33.51 4.74
N GLY A 327 6.65 32.22 4.80
CA GLY A 327 7.67 31.64 3.91
C GLY A 327 9.12 31.95 4.26
N GLN A 328 9.40 32.81 5.25
CA GLN A 328 10.76 33.19 5.61
C GLN A 328 11.55 32.03 6.23
N LEU A 329 10.93 31.24 7.14
CA LEU A 329 11.56 30.04 7.70
C LEU A 329 11.88 28.98 6.62
N ALA A 330 11.04 28.85 5.60
CA ALA A 330 11.29 27.92 4.51
C ALA A 330 12.50 28.34 3.66
N GLN A 331 12.71 29.62 3.45
CA GLN A 331 13.85 30.14 2.71
C GLN A 331 15.15 30.02 3.50
N THR A 332 15.09 30.02 4.82
CA THR A 332 16.26 30.07 5.72
C THR A 332 16.64 28.72 6.32
N LYS A 333 15.96 27.64 6.00
CA LYS A 333 16.20 26.25 6.41
C LYS A 333 16.46 26.10 7.91
N PRO A 334 15.43 25.92 8.75
CA PRO A 334 15.58 25.70 10.17
C PRO A 334 16.33 24.38 10.46
N TYR A 335 17.19 24.38 11.50
CA TYR A 335 17.95 23.21 11.92
C TYR A 335 17.87 22.98 13.43
N PRO A 336 18.71 23.66 14.31
CA PRO A 336 18.64 23.37 15.73
C PRO A 336 17.41 24.04 16.36
N LEU A 337 16.80 23.35 17.32
CA LEU A 337 15.66 23.79 18.10
C LEU A 337 15.92 23.57 19.59
N ILE A 338 15.62 24.55 20.43
CA ILE A 338 15.70 24.40 21.89
C ILE A 338 14.66 25.27 22.58
N GLU A 339 14.05 24.78 23.66
CA GLU A 339 13.23 25.57 24.58
C GLU A 339 14.10 26.00 25.76
N ASP A 340 14.15 27.29 26.02
CA ASP A 340 14.89 27.84 27.18
C ASP A 340 14.14 27.70 28.51
N ARG A 341 14.78 28.07 29.61
CA ARG A 341 14.16 28.01 30.94
C ARG A 341 12.94 28.88 31.13
N THR A 342 12.77 29.91 30.29
CA THR A 342 11.60 30.79 30.33
C THR A 342 10.41 30.23 29.57
N GLY A 343 10.61 29.13 28.81
CA GLY A 343 9.60 28.48 27.97
C GLY A 343 9.54 29.06 26.56
N ASP A 344 10.54 29.84 26.15
CA ASP A 344 10.66 30.35 24.80
C ASP A 344 11.38 29.32 23.91
N LEU A 345 10.81 29.04 22.73
CA LEU A 345 11.44 28.16 21.77
C LEU A 345 12.34 28.96 20.84
N TRP A 346 13.59 28.54 20.71
CA TRP A 346 14.59 29.12 19.84
C TRP A 346 14.86 28.23 18.63
N ILE A 347 14.96 28.84 17.47
CA ILE A 347 15.12 28.14 16.19
C ILE A 347 16.31 28.76 15.46
N GLY A 348 17.35 27.98 15.29
CA GLY A 348 18.51 28.35 14.48
C GLY A 348 18.28 28.01 13.01
N THR A 349 18.76 28.88 12.11
CA THR A 349 18.58 28.67 10.67
C THR A 349 19.89 28.81 9.88
N LEU A 350 19.92 28.24 8.67
CA LEU A 350 21.00 28.46 7.71
C LEU A 350 20.63 29.62 6.81
N GLY A 351 21.33 30.76 7.03
CA GLY A 351 21.15 31.96 6.22
C GLY A 351 20.16 32.99 6.78
N GLY A 352 19.30 32.62 7.72
CA GLY A 352 18.27 33.51 8.27
C GLY A 352 18.48 33.96 9.72
N GLY A 353 19.54 33.51 10.38
CA GLY A 353 19.80 33.88 11.79
C GLY A 353 18.99 33.07 12.78
N LEU A 354 18.44 33.73 13.82
CA LEU A 354 17.78 33.13 14.95
C LEU A 354 16.33 33.62 15.06
N TYR A 355 15.42 32.69 15.34
CA TYR A 355 14.01 32.98 15.62
C TYR A 355 13.68 32.57 17.05
N ARG A 356 12.86 33.36 17.73
CA ARG A 356 12.24 33.04 19.03
C ARG A 356 10.73 32.95 18.87
N TYR A 357 10.14 31.84 19.30
CA TYR A 357 8.70 31.65 19.41
C TYR A 357 8.25 31.74 20.85
N ARG A 358 7.32 32.67 21.14
CA ARG A 358 6.76 32.92 22.46
C ARG A 358 5.27 33.22 22.37
N ALA A 359 4.44 32.47 23.08
CA ALA A 359 2.99 32.69 23.19
C ALA A 359 2.30 32.93 21.82
N GLY A 360 2.64 32.11 20.79
CA GLY A 360 2.03 32.23 19.47
C GLY A 360 2.71 33.22 18.51
N ASN A 361 3.76 33.94 18.94
CA ASN A 361 4.41 34.94 18.10
C ASN A 361 5.87 34.59 17.85
N PHE A 362 6.32 34.87 16.63
CA PHE A 362 7.75 34.79 16.27
C PHE A 362 8.42 36.15 16.37
N THR A 363 9.60 36.17 16.96
CA THR A 363 10.53 37.30 16.92
C THR A 363 11.74 36.89 16.13
N HIS A 364 12.06 37.61 15.06
CA HIS A 364 13.22 37.35 14.22
C HIS A 364 14.41 38.23 14.67
N TYR A 365 15.52 37.58 14.93
CA TYR A 365 16.80 38.22 15.16
C TYR A 365 17.63 38.07 13.89
N ALA A 366 17.57 39.10 13.05
CA ALA A 366 18.27 39.12 11.76
C ALA A 366 19.80 39.01 11.92
N PRO A 367 20.49 38.38 10.97
CA PRO A 367 21.93 38.32 10.98
C PRO A 367 22.56 39.72 10.93
N LEU A 368 23.50 40.01 11.80
CA LEU A 368 24.31 41.23 11.72
C LEU A 368 25.26 41.09 10.52
N THR A 369 25.36 42.13 9.71
CA THR A 369 26.24 42.18 8.54
C THR A 369 27.69 41.97 8.98
N GLY A 370 28.32 40.87 8.50
CA GLY A 370 29.72 40.54 8.72
C GLY A 370 30.04 39.54 9.83
N GLY A 371 29.04 38.92 10.47
CA GLY A 371 29.27 38.00 11.59
C GLY A 371 28.73 36.56 11.38
N VAL A 372 29.05 35.71 12.36
CA VAL A 372 28.67 34.28 12.51
C VAL A 372 27.14 34.00 12.53
N TYR A 373 26.37 35.03 12.55
CA TYR A 373 24.93 35.01 12.86
C TYR A 373 24.01 34.62 11.70
N SER A 374 24.52 34.55 10.47
CA SER A 374 23.74 34.13 9.32
C SER A 374 23.40 32.64 9.34
N THR A 375 24.29 31.85 9.94
CA THR A 375 24.14 30.39 10.03
C THR A 375 24.26 29.92 11.48
N VAL A 376 23.11 29.64 12.10
CA VAL A 376 23.06 29.03 13.43
C VAL A 376 22.92 27.52 13.24
N SER A 377 23.99 26.77 13.53
CA SER A 377 24.10 25.34 13.30
C SER A 377 23.99 24.49 14.57
N ALA A 378 24.16 25.11 15.76
CA ALA A 378 23.95 24.47 17.05
C ALA A 378 23.34 25.45 18.05
N LEU A 379 22.48 24.97 18.96
CA LEU A 379 21.91 25.72 20.07
C LEU A 379 22.08 24.93 21.35
N TYR A 380 22.37 25.64 22.42
CA TYR A 380 22.51 25.08 23.77
C TYR A 380 22.25 26.15 24.84
N GLU A 381 21.47 25.85 25.88
CA GLU A 381 21.32 26.69 27.05
C GLU A 381 22.17 26.12 28.19
N ASP A 382 23.10 26.92 28.71
CA ASP A 382 23.92 26.50 29.82
C ASP A 382 23.21 26.59 31.19
N ARG A 383 23.88 26.15 32.25
CA ARG A 383 23.32 26.14 33.61
C ARG A 383 23.03 27.51 34.14
N ASP A 384 23.67 28.54 33.63
CA ASP A 384 23.47 29.94 34.01
C ASP A 384 22.32 30.59 33.22
N GLY A 385 21.70 29.87 32.26
CA GLY A 385 20.57 30.34 31.46
C GLY A 385 21.05 31.20 30.26
N ARG A 386 22.30 31.06 29.83
CA ARG A 386 22.80 31.70 28.63
C ARG A 386 22.49 30.77 27.43
N LEU A 387 21.89 31.32 26.43
CA LEU A 387 21.71 30.62 25.15
C LEU A 387 22.99 30.75 24.30
N TRP A 388 23.59 29.61 23.99
CA TRP A 388 24.76 29.50 23.14
C TRP A 388 24.36 29.13 21.72
N MET A 389 25.01 29.76 20.76
CA MET A 389 24.79 29.57 19.33
C MET A 389 26.10 29.24 18.66
N GLY A 390 26.16 28.09 18.03
CA GLY A 390 27.27 27.65 17.20
C GLY A 390 27.04 27.96 15.73
N GLY A 391 28.09 28.38 15.06
CA GLY A 391 28.12 28.62 13.60
C GLY A 391 29.44 28.16 13.01
N THR A 392 29.80 28.68 11.83
CA THR A 392 31.10 28.43 11.21
C THR A 392 32.16 29.32 11.82
N GLY A 393 33.22 28.72 12.40
CA GLY A 393 34.37 29.41 12.97
C GLY A 393 34.08 30.23 14.21
N ALA A 394 32.90 30.14 14.84
CA ALA A 394 32.60 30.87 16.05
C ALA A 394 31.41 30.38 16.85
N ILE A 395 31.41 30.77 18.12
CA ILE A 395 30.30 30.59 19.06
C ILE A 395 29.93 31.96 19.61
N SER A 396 28.63 32.20 19.72
CA SER A 396 28.09 33.41 20.36
C SER A 396 27.12 33.01 21.46
N SER A 397 27.00 33.91 22.45
CA SER A 397 25.95 33.76 23.50
C SER A 397 24.93 34.87 23.38
N PHE A 398 23.68 34.55 23.78
CA PHE A 398 22.60 35.50 23.90
C PHE A 398 22.18 35.58 25.38
N GLN A 399 22.31 36.76 25.93
CA GLN A 399 21.95 37.04 27.33
C GLN A 399 21.41 38.47 27.42
N ASP A 400 20.35 38.69 28.19
CA ASP A 400 19.73 40.00 28.43
C ASP A 400 19.42 40.80 27.14
N GLY A 401 18.96 40.07 26.10
CA GLY A 401 18.61 40.69 24.81
C GLY A 401 19.77 41.06 23.91
N ARG A 402 21.02 40.68 24.24
CA ARG A 402 22.23 41.00 23.49
C ARG A 402 23.01 39.79 23.05
N PHE A 403 23.58 39.86 21.87
CA PHE A 403 24.53 38.86 21.36
C PHE A 403 25.95 39.23 21.77
N VAL A 404 26.68 38.26 22.30
CA VAL A 404 28.11 38.40 22.64
C VAL A 404 28.89 37.34 21.85
N GLU A 405 29.83 37.78 21.04
CA GLU A 405 30.72 36.90 20.27
C GLU A 405 31.84 36.37 21.17
N ASN A 406 32.10 35.05 21.12
CA ASN A 406 33.09 34.35 21.94
C ASN A 406 34.07 33.57 21.07
N ARG A 407 34.51 34.14 19.95
CA ARG A 407 35.37 33.49 18.93
C ARG A 407 36.67 32.95 19.51
N ASP A 408 37.41 33.80 20.24
CA ASP A 408 38.75 33.47 20.74
C ASP A 408 38.70 32.49 21.93
N ARG A 409 37.60 32.43 22.63
CA ARG A 409 37.50 31.66 23.89
C ARG A 409 37.65 30.15 23.66
N PHE A 410 37.12 29.63 22.56
CA PHE A 410 37.01 28.17 22.29
C PHE A 410 38.04 27.66 21.27
N GLY A 411 38.95 28.52 20.78
CA GLY A 411 39.97 28.12 19.78
C GLY A 411 39.41 27.76 18.40
N LEU A 412 38.21 28.27 18.07
CA LEU A 412 37.58 28.05 16.75
C LEU A 412 38.11 29.00 15.71
N THR A 413 38.38 28.50 14.50
CA THR A 413 38.84 29.29 13.35
C THR A 413 37.87 29.19 12.15
N THR A 414 37.72 27.99 11.59
CA THR A 414 36.89 27.73 10.40
C THR A 414 35.89 26.56 10.62
N GLN A 415 36.01 25.86 11.75
CA GLN A 415 35.24 24.66 12.05
C GLN A 415 33.76 24.98 12.16
N LEU A 416 32.92 24.11 11.61
CA LEU A 416 31.47 24.15 11.76
C LEU A 416 31.06 23.51 13.10
N VAL A 417 30.50 24.28 14.00
CA VAL A 417 29.94 23.78 15.25
C VAL A 417 28.63 23.05 14.96
N ARG A 418 28.51 21.78 15.33
CA ARG A 418 27.35 20.94 15.06
C ARG A 418 26.53 20.64 16.32
N VAL A 419 27.16 20.57 17.48
CA VAL A 419 26.54 20.24 18.76
C VAL A 419 27.33 20.87 19.90
N MET A 420 26.63 21.25 20.95
CA MET A 420 27.20 21.76 22.18
C MET A 420 26.54 21.12 23.39
N LEU A 421 27.29 20.89 24.47
CA LEU A 421 26.80 20.31 25.72
C LEU A 421 27.69 20.78 26.89
N GLN A 422 27.09 21.17 27.99
CA GLN A 422 27.79 21.36 29.27
C GLN A 422 27.50 20.15 30.15
N ASP A 423 28.52 19.37 30.53
CA ASP A 423 28.36 18.22 31.40
C ASP A 423 28.13 18.57 32.87
N ARG A 424 27.78 17.56 33.67
CA ARG A 424 27.51 17.77 35.13
C ARG A 424 28.72 18.32 35.91
N ALA A 425 29.93 18.11 35.40
CA ALA A 425 31.14 18.67 36.00
C ALA A 425 31.37 20.14 35.59
N GLY A 426 30.49 20.70 34.75
CA GLY A 426 30.59 22.08 34.25
C GLY A 426 31.53 22.25 33.04
N ARG A 427 32.10 21.17 32.49
CA ARG A 427 32.92 21.19 31.29
C ARG A 427 32.05 21.44 30.08
N PHE A 428 32.49 22.28 29.16
CA PHE A 428 31.77 22.58 27.94
C PHE A 428 32.34 21.76 26.78
N TRP A 429 31.50 20.98 26.13
CA TRP A 429 31.88 20.12 25.03
C TRP A 429 31.28 20.65 23.74
N ILE A 430 32.11 20.76 22.68
CA ILE A 430 31.69 21.30 21.40
C ILE A 430 32.10 20.30 20.31
N GLY A 431 31.11 19.72 19.65
CA GLY A 431 31.34 18.88 18.51
C GLY A 431 31.38 19.70 17.22
N THR A 432 32.42 19.49 16.44
CA THR A 432 32.64 20.16 15.16
C THR A 432 32.88 19.18 14.01
N ASP A 433 33.00 19.68 12.80
CA ASP A 433 33.41 18.91 11.63
C ASP A 433 34.90 18.55 11.59
N HIS A 434 35.69 19.03 12.57
CA HIS A 434 37.12 18.80 12.66
C HIS A 434 37.59 18.25 14.02
N GLY A 435 36.69 17.80 14.87
CA GLY A 435 36.96 17.18 16.16
C GLY A 435 36.04 17.62 17.27
N LEU A 436 36.34 17.11 18.45
CA LEU A 436 35.63 17.42 19.70
C LEU A 436 36.49 18.39 20.54
N ILE A 437 35.92 19.50 20.93
CA ILE A 437 36.57 20.47 21.79
C ILE A 437 36.01 20.31 23.21
N LYS A 438 36.90 20.14 24.17
CA LYS A 438 36.58 20.24 25.59
C LYS A 438 37.09 21.59 26.10
N TYR A 439 36.22 22.40 26.71
CA TYR A 439 36.58 23.63 27.35
C TYR A 439 36.39 23.54 28.86
N GLU A 440 37.46 23.73 29.60
CA GLU A 440 37.50 23.59 31.06
C GLU A 440 38.60 24.50 31.61
N ASN A 441 38.35 25.20 32.70
CA ASN A 441 39.33 26.11 33.36
C ASN A 441 39.96 27.09 32.40
N GLU A 442 39.14 27.74 31.54
CA GLU A 442 39.55 28.70 30.53
C GLU A 442 40.52 28.16 29.45
N ARG A 443 40.59 26.83 29.34
CA ARG A 443 41.45 26.16 28.36
C ARG A 443 40.63 25.27 27.42
N ALA A 444 40.86 25.42 26.14
CA ALA A 444 40.31 24.52 25.12
C ALA A 444 41.29 23.37 24.83
N THR A 445 40.78 22.12 24.82
CA THR A 445 41.53 20.94 24.37
C THR A 445 40.77 20.34 23.20
N ILE A 446 41.46 20.09 22.08
CA ILE A 446 40.84 19.53 20.85
C ILE A 446 41.21 18.05 20.79
N TYR A 447 40.22 17.21 20.60
CA TYR A 447 40.35 15.77 20.37
C TYR A 447 39.97 15.43 18.94
N THR A 448 40.79 14.59 18.32
CA THR A 448 40.65 14.15 16.92
C THR A 448 40.72 12.64 16.80
N ALA A 449 40.80 12.12 15.59
CA ALA A 449 41.00 10.69 15.36
C ALA A 449 42.32 10.16 15.95
N GLN A 450 43.33 11.02 16.13
CA GLN A 450 44.61 10.65 16.73
C GLN A 450 44.51 10.39 18.24
N ASP A 451 43.46 10.93 18.87
CA ASP A 451 43.19 10.78 20.30
C ASP A 451 42.24 9.60 20.57
N GLY A 452 41.84 8.85 19.53
CA GLY A 452 40.97 7.65 19.64
C GLY A 452 39.50 7.84 19.25
N LEU A 453 39.12 9.01 18.70
CA LEU A 453 37.81 9.18 18.08
C LEU A 453 37.75 8.43 16.75
N PRO A 454 36.60 7.78 16.38
CA PRO A 454 36.48 7.06 15.12
C PRO A 454 36.43 7.98 13.89
N ALA A 455 36.01 9.23 14.06
CA ALA A 455 36.05 10.28 13.04
C ALA A 455 36.09 11.66 13.68
N ALA A 456 36.55 12.64 12.95
CA ALA A 456 36.60 14.04 13.39
C ALA A 456 35.28 14.78 13.26
N ASP A 457 34.34 14.29 12.44
CA ASP A 457 33.05 14.93 12.21
C ASP A 457 32.02 14.51 13.31
N ILE A 458 31.90 15.31 14.37
CA ILE A 458 31.09 15.04 15.54
C ILE A 458 29.69 15.61 15.32
N ILE A 459 28.67 14.75 15.47
CA ILE A 459 27.28 15.07 15.14
C ILE A 459 26.41 15.21 16.38
N SER A 460 26.59 14.37 17.39
CA SER A 460 25.75 14.33 18.58
C SER A 460 26.56 14.07 19.83
N LEU A 461 26.10 14.64 20.95
CA LEU A 461 26.66 14.49 22.29
C LEU A 461 25.53 14.14 23.26
N LEU A 462 25.80 13.25 24.19
CA LEU A 462 24.90 12.87 25.28
C LEU A 462 25.73 12.59 26.53
N GLU A 463 25.41 13.22 27.64
CA GLU A 463 25.87 12.78 28.97
C GLU A 463 24.82 11.85 29.55
N ASP A 464 25.17 10.60 29.82
CA ASP A 464 24.24 9.61 30.37
C ASP A 464 23.98 9.85 31.88
N HIS A 465 23.03 9.11 32.44
CA HIS A 465 22.67 9.22 33.83
C HIS A 465 23.84 8.88 34.78
N ALA A 466 24.82 8.09 34.30
CA ALA A 466 26.03 7.77 35.02
C ALA A 466 27.14 8.85 34.90
N GLY A 467 26.90 9.92 34.13
CA GLY A 467 27.86 11.00 33.91
C GLY A 467 28.91 10.69 32.85
N GLN A 468 28.71 9.67 32.01
CA GLN A 468 29.59 9.33 30.92
C GLN A 468 29.19 10.10 29.67
N LEU A 469 30.17 10.65 28.96
CA LEU A 469 29.89 11.37 27.72
C LEU A 469 29.92 10.40 26.53
N TRP A 470 28.82 10.35 25.78
CA TRP A 470 28.66 9.63 24.52
C TRP A 470 28.77 10.59 23.35
N ILE A 471 29.52 10.19 22.32
CA ILE A 471 29.85 11.01 21.16
C ILE A 471 29.47 10.24 19.90
N GLY A 472 28.50 10.74 19.15
CA GLY A 472 28.13 10.22 17.84
C GLY A 472 28.86 10.96 16.73
N SER A 473 29.41 10.23 15.78
CA SER A 473 30.17 10.76 14.64
C SER A 473 29.82 10.00 13.34
N HIS A 474 30.34 10.47 12.22
CA HIS A 474 30.26 9.76 10.95
C HIS A 474 31.15 8.50 10.87
N GLY A 475 31.99 8.26 11.86
CA GLY A 475 32.86 7.09 11.93
C GLY A 475 32.45 6.05 12.99
N GLY A 476 31.45 6.37 13.81
CA GLY A 476 30.99 5.48 14.86
C GLY A 476 30.49 6.22 16.12
N LEU A 477 30.36 5.46 17.18
CA LEU A 477 29.99 5.90 18.51
C LEU A 477 31.22 5.84 19.43
N SER A 478 31.44 6.85 20.24
CA SER A 478 32.47 6.81 21.28
C SER A 478 31.90 7.11 22.65
N ARG A 479 32.47 6.51 23.68
CA ARG A 479 32.25 6.84 25.07
C ARG A 479 33.53 7.40 25.65
N PHE A 480 33.46 8.60 26.25
CA PHE A 480 34.57 9.19 26.96
C PHE A 480 34.52 8.79 28.43
N GLN A 481 35.55 8.07 28.88
CA GLN A 481 35.68 7.57 30.22
C GLN A 481 37.13 7.69 30.70
N ASP A 482 37.34 8.23 31.87
CA ASP A 482 38.68 8.34 32.55
C ASP A 482 39.76 8.95 31.64
N GLY A 483 39.37 9.96 30.84
CA GLY A 483 40.29 10.67 29.94
C GLY A 483 40.61 9.94 28.63
N ARG A 484 39.93 8.82 28.33
CA ARG A 484 40.12 8.02 27.11
C ARG A 484 38.79 7.82 26.37
N PHE A 485 38.90 7.59 25.06
CA PHE A 485 37.77 7.21 24.21
C PHE A 485 37.70 5.70 24.04
N VAL A 486 36.51 5.15 24.30
CA VAL A 486 36.17 3.76 23.95
C VAL A 486 35.23 3.86 22.74
N SER A 487 35.70 3.43 21.58
CA SER A 487 34.97 3.61 20.33
C SER A 487 34.35 2.33 19.82
N TYR A 488 33.10 2.44 19.34
CA TYR A 488 32.32 1.39 18.73
C TYR A 488 32.10 1.70 17.25
N THR A 489 32.43 0.75 16.40
CA THR A 489 32.30 0.82 14.94
C THR A 489 31.65 -0.46 14.42
N GLU A 490 31.32 -0.54 13.14
CA GLU A 490 30.84 -1.78 12.52
C GLU A 490 31.78 -2.97 12.74
N GLN A 491 33.08 -2.73 12.87
CA GLN A 491 34.05 -3.79 13.13
C GLN A 491 33.95 -4.40 14.52
N ASN A 492 33.38 -3.69 15.49
CA ASN A 492 33.28 -4.15 16.87
C ASN A 492 31.83 -4.11 17.43
N GLY A 493 30.84 -4.22 16.53
CA GLY A 493 29.45 -4.52 16.88
C GLY A 493 28.45 -3.39 16.77
N LEU A 494 28.83 -2.18 16.37
CA LEU A 494 27.87 -1.12 16.06
C LEU A 494 27.25 -1.42 14.68
N PRO A 495 25.93 -1.43 14.52
CA PRO A 495 25.28 -1.78 13.26
C PRO A 495 25.47 -0.80 12.09
N SER A 496 25.86 0.44 12.35
CA SER A 496 26.22 1.46 11.35
C SER A 496 27.14 2.51 11.95
N ASN A 497 28.15 2.92 11.21
CA ASN A 497 29.11 3.95 11.64
C ASN A 497 28.53 5.39 11.60
N HIS A 498 27.46 5.63 10.87
CA HIS A 498 26.91 6.97 10.67
C HIS A 498 25.92 7.36 11.79
N VAL A 499 26.44 7.66 12.98
CA VAL A 499 25.60 8.05 14.15
C VAL A 499 25.12 9.48 14.01
N ARG A 500 23.80 9.70 14.08
CA ARG A 500 23.13 11.00 13.92
C ARG A 500 22.55 11.58 15.19
N SER A 501 21.93 10.75 16.01
CA SER A 501 21.26 11.17 17.24
C SER A 501 21.48 10.18 18.36
N LEU A 502 21.47 10.69 19.58
CA LEU A 502 21.59 9.93 20.81
C LEU A 502 20.49 10.35 21.78
N TYR A 503 19.86 9.38 22.40
CA TYR A 503 18.83 9.59 23.41
C TYR A 503 18.95 8.53 24.50
N GLN A 504 18.85 8.90 25.79
CA GLN A 504 18.76 7.95 26.90
C GLN A 504 17.38 8.01 27.50
N ASP A 505 16.74 6.86 27.64
CA ASP A 505 15.45 6.76 28.30
C ASP A 505 15.57 6.61 29.83
N SER A 506 14.42 6.61 30.50
CA SER A 506 14.35 6.48 31.98
C SER A 506 14.80 5.10 32.51
N GLU A 507 14.99 4.11 31.61
CA GLU A 507 15.46 2.76 31.94
C GLU A 507 16.95 2.56 31.65
N ASP A 508 17.71 3.66 31.46
CA ASP A 508 19.14 3.70 31.14
C ASP A 508 19.50 3.07 29.78
N THR A 509 18.50 2.88 28.92
CA THR A 509 18.75 2.43 27.54
C THR A 509 19.20 3.60 26.68
N ILE A 510 20.32 3.45 25.98
CA ILE A 510 20.77 4.42 24.99
C ILE A 510 20.23 4.03 23.62
N TRP A 511 19.44 4.93 23.06
CA TRP A 511 18.90 4.83 21.71
C TRP A 511 19.78 5.63 20.75
N ILE A 512 20.21 5.00 19.67
CA ILE A 512 21.15 5.54 18.71
C ILE A 512 20.48 5.62 17.35
N GLY A 513 20.27 6.81 16.85
CA GLY A 513 19.78 7.04 15.49
C GLY A 513 20.93 7.07 14.51
N THR A 514 20.81 6.35 13.41
CA THR A 514 21.81 6.30 12.35
C THR A 514 21.28 6.88 11.05
N TYR A 515 22.15 7.16 10.10
CA TYR A 515 21.77 7.68 8.79
C TYR A 515 21.14 6.60 7.88
N ASP A 516 21.68 5.39 7.92
CA ASP A 516 21.39 4.29 7.00
C ASP A 516 21.18 2.94 7.68
N GLY A 517 21.54 2.82 8.94
CA GLY A 517 21.47 1.57 9.73
C GLY A 517 20.18 1.36 10.52
N GLY A 518 19.26 2.32 10.51
CA GLY A 518 18.03 2.27 11.32
C GLY A 518 18.21 2.82 12.73
N LEU A 519 17.37 2.35 13.64
CA LEU A 519 17.45 2.62 15.08
C LEU A 519 18.28 1.52 15.76
N VAL A 520 19.12 1.90 16.69
CA VAL A 520 19.93 0.96 17.48
C VAL A 520 19.67 1.18 18.95
N ARG A 521 19.44 0.12 19.68
CA ARG A 521 19.28 0.08 21.14
C ARG A 521 20.55 -0.45 21.78
N LEU A 522 21.14 0.29 22.67
CA LEU A 522 22.26 -0.14 23.52
C LEU A 522 21.77 -0.29 24.95
N ARG A 523 21.74 -1.51 25.44
CA ARG A 523 21.42 -1.83 26.85
C ARG A 523 22.32 -2.95 27.33
N ASP A 524 22.86 -2.84 28.52
CA ASP A 524 23.74 -3.82 29.17
C ASP A 524 24.94 -4.22 28.25
N GLY A 525 25.48 -3.25 27.52
CA GLY A 525 26.58 -3.46 26.57
C GLY A 525 26.22 -4.20 25.28
N LYS A 526 24.94 -4.52 25.04
CA LYS A 526 24.45 -5.21 23.86
C LYS A 526 23.76 -4.25 22.89
N PHE A 527 24.18 -4.31 21.63
CA PHE A 527 23.49 -3.60 20.55
C PHE A 527 22.35 -4.48 19.97
N THR A 528 21.17 -3.87 19.81
CA THR A 528 20.05 -4.45 19.08
C THR A 528 19.67 -3.46 17.98
N ARG A 529 19.62 -3.94 16.72
CA ARG A 529 19.29 -3.14 15.56
C ARG A 529 17.82 -3.31 15.18
N TYR A 530 17.20 -2.23 14.69
CA TYR A 530 15.86 -2.24 14.10
C TYR A 530 15.94 -1.60 12.71
N THR A 531 15.44 -2.33 11.71
CA THR A 531 15.52 -1.94 10.30
C THR A 531 14.13 -1.86 9.67
N VAL A 532 14.09 -1.45 8.41
CA VAL A 532 12.84 -1.45 7.63
C VAL A 532 12.28 -2.87 7.47
N ALA A 533 13.13 -3.89 7.41
CA ALA A 533 12.71 -5.30 7.36
C ALA A 533 12.01 -5.74 8.67
N ASP A 534 12.36 -5.13 9.79
CA ASP A 534 11.77 -5.40 11.10
C ASP A 534 10.50 -4.58 11.36
N GLY A 535 10.11 -3.69 10.43
CA GLY A 535 8.92 -2.82 10.53
C GLY A 535 9.22 -1.35 10.87
N LEU A 536 10.48 -0.92 10.92
CA LEU A 536 10.84 0.49 11.05
C LEU A 536 10.45 1.25 9.76
N PHE A 537 9.91 2.46 9.88
CA PHE A 537 9.44 3.24 8.73
C PHE A 537 10.56 3.64 7.76
N ASN A 538 11.75 3.99 8.29
CA ASN A 538 12.88 4.45 7.49
C ASN A 538 14.21 4.04 8.15
N SER A 539 15.24 3.79 7.34
CA SER A 539 16.60 3.48 7.83
C SER A 539 17.34 4.71 8.35
N GLY A 540 16.91 5.93 8.01
CA GLY A 540 17.48 7.17 8.56
C GLY A 540 16.74 7.62 9.80
N VAL A 541 17.46 7.86 10.92
CA VAL A 541 16.92 8.37 12.18
C VAL A 541 17.72 9.62 12.58
N PHE A 542 17.11 10.81 12.40
CA PHE A 542 17.80 12.09 12.55
C PHE A 542 17.67 12.69 13.95
N SER A 543 16.53 12.46 14.60
CA SER A 543 16.28 12.79 16.00
C SER A 543 15.48 11.71 16.67
N ILE A 544 15.59 11.58 17.99
CA ILE A 544 14.82 10.65 18.83
C ILE A 544 14.27 11.43 20.00
N LEU A 545 12.95 11.44 20.16
CA LEU A 545 12.25 12.07 21.29
C LEU A 545 11.28 11.04 21.89
N GLU A 546 11.07 11.03 23.18
CA GLU A 546 10.10 10.15 23.84
C GLU A 546 8.88 10.95 24.31
N ASP A 547 7.67 10.48 23.99
CA ASP A 547 6.45 11.10 24.50
C ASP A 547 6.07 10.56 25.89
N ARG A 548 5.06 11.18 26.50
CA ARG A 548 4.56 10.76 27.84
C ARG A 548 3.85 9.40 27.84
N HIS A 549 3.57 8.84 26.65
CA HIS A 549 2.93 7.54 26.48
C HIS A 549 3.93 6.42 26.23
N GLY A 550 5.23 6.72 26.22
CA GLY A 550 6.31 5.76 25.97
C GLY A 550 6.46 5.38 24.49
N ASN A 551 6.17 6.31 23.58
CA ASN A 551 6.51 6.14 22.18
C ASN A 551 7.79 6.92 21.86
N LEU A 552 8.68 6.32 21.07
CA LEU A 552 9.81 7.00 20.48
C LEU A 552 9.38 7.64 19.16
N TRP A 553 9.57 8.95 19.08
CA TRP A 553 9.30 9.77 17.90
C TRP A 553 10.59 10.06 17.17
N MET A 554 10.61 9.80 15.90
CA MET A 554 11.80 9.92 15.06
C MET A 554 11.51 10.74 13.81
N SER A 555 12.50 11.47 13.34
CA SER A 555 12.44 12.20 12.07
C SER A 555 13.39 11.59 11.04
N CYS A 556 13.01 11.70 9.76
CA CYS A 556 13.80 11.21 8.63
C CYS A 556 13.53 12.03 7.35
N ASN A 557 14.13 11.67 6.21
CA ASN A 557 13.89 12.31 4.92
C ASN A 557 12.45 12.14 4.38
N ARG A 558 11.66 11.24 4.94
CA ARG A 558 10.30 10.91 4.46
C ARG A 558 9.20 11.37 5.42
N GLY A 559 9.55 12.02 6.51
CA GLY A 559 8.61 12.51 7.50
C GLY A 559 9.00 12.22 8.93
N ILE A 560 8.00 12.26 9.78
CA ILE A 560 8.08 11.97 11.21
C ILE A 560 7.36 10.64 11.44
N TYR A 561 7.85 9.81 12.34
CA TYR A 561 7.19 8.56 12.70
C TYR A 561 7.40 8.21 14.17
N SER A 562 6.49 7.42 14.72
CA SER A 562 6.57 6.92 16.07
C SER A 562 6.59 5.40 16.13
N VAL A 563 7.22 4.86 17.16
CA VAL A 563 7.23 3.43 17.49
C VAL A 563 7.07 3.28 19.00
N SER A 564 6.23 2.36 19.44
CA SER A 564 6.09 2.06 20.88
C SER A 564 7.40 1.48 21.43
N LYS A 565 7.93 2.08 22.51
CA LYS A 565 9.11 1.59 23.22
C LYS A 565 8.90 0.16 23.74
N GLN A 566 7.67 -0.16 24.14
CA GLN A 566 7.31 -1.52 24.53
C GLN A 566 7.51 -2.53 23.39
N GLN A 567 7.06 -2.22 22.17
CA GLN A 567 7.28 -3.11 21.01
C GLN A 567 8.77 -3.27 20.69
N LEU A 568 9.56 -2.19 20.79
CA LEU A 568 11.01 -2.27 20.60
C LEU A 568 11.67 -3.18 21.65
N ASN A 569 11.25 -3.09 22.90
CA ASN A 569 11.74 -3.96 23.97
C ASN A 569 11.28 -5.41 23.79
N ASP A 570 10.05 -5.66 23.39
CA ASP A 570 9.52 -7.01 23.13
C ASP A 570 10.20 -7.67 21.91
N PHE A 571 10.52 -6.89 20.87
CA PHE A 571 11.34 -7.36 19.73
C PHE A 571 12.75 -7.74 20.20
N ALA A 572 13.42 -6.87 20.98
CA ALA A 572 14.75 -7.16 21.51
C ALA A 572 14.78 -8.39 22.43
N ALA A 573 13.66 -8.68 23.10
CA ALA A 573 13.47 -9.88 23.91
C ALA A 573 13.03 -11.13 23.12
N GLY A 574 12.81 -11.01 21.82
CA GLY A 574 12.36 -12.11 20.94
C GLY A 574 10.90 -12.52 21.15
N LYS A 575 10.07 -11.68 21.81
CA LYS A 575 8.65 -11.96 22.04
C LYS A 575 7.79 -11.68 20.79
N ILE A 576 8.23 -10.77 19.94
CA ILE A 576 7.60 -10.44 18.67
C ILE A 576 8.64 -10.48 17.55
N SER A 577 8.21 -10.80 16.34
CA SER A 577 9.09 -10.89 15.16
C SER A 577 9.18 -9.61 14.34
N ALA A 578 8.31 -8.64 14.59
CA ALA A 578 8.30 -7.35 13.89
C ALA A 578 7.67 -6.26 14.77
N ILE A 579 8.11 -5.02 14.54
CA ILE A 579 7.58 -3.80 15.17
C ILE A 579 6.61 -3.09 14.22
N THR A 580 5.81 -2.17 14.75
CA THR A 580 4.92 -1.34 13.95
C THR A 580 5.30 0.13 14.09
N SER A 581 5.64 0.78 12.97
CA SER A 581 5.85 2.23 12.92
C SER A 581 4.57 2.93 12.45
N VAL A 582 4.22 4.03 13.12
CA VAL A 582 3.14 4.93 12.67
C VAL A 582 3.80 6.14 12.02
N ALA A 583 3.60 6.31 10.72
CA ALA A 583 4.20 7.39 9.95
C ALA A 583 3.26 8.58 9.80
N TYR A 584 3.85 9.77 9.84
CA TYR A 584 3.17 11.06 9.67
C TYR A 584 3.84 11.83 8.52
N GLY A 585 3.07 12.16 7.51
CA GLY A 585 3.55 12.76 6.29
C GLY A 585 2.73 13.98 5.86
N LYS A 586 2.75 14.26 4.57
CA LYS A 586 1.95 15.36 3.99
C LYS A 586 0.47 15.22 4.33
N GLY A 587 -0.02 13.99 4.38
CA GLY A 587 -1.36 13.64 4.79
C GLY A 587 -1.74 14.02 6.22
N ASP A 588 -0.82 14.35 7.09
CA ASP A 588 -1.02 14.64 8.51
C ASP A 588 -0.73 16.11 8.87
N GLY A 589 -0.54 16.99 7.87
CA GLY A 589 -0.23 18.41 8.04
C GLY A 589 1.24 18.77 7.79
N LEU A 590 2.10 17.82 7.46
CA LEU A 590 3.51 18.06 7.18
C LEU A 590 3.67 18.61 5.75
N LEU A 591 3.82 19.93 5.59
CA LEU A 591 3.94 20.56 4.26
C LEU A 591 5.19 20.11 3.50
N ASN A 592 6.29 19.87 4.23
CA ASN A 592 7.50 19.28 3.68
C ASN A 592 7.92 18.08 4.52
N ALA A 593 8.00 16.92 3.91
CA ALA A 593 8.33 15.66 4.59
C ALA A 593 9.83 15.51 4.88
N GLU A 594 10.70 16.27 4.24
CA GLU A 594 12.13 16.20 4.47
C GLU A 594 12.51 16.92 5.76
N CYS A 595 12.74 16.16 6.84
CA CYS A 595 13.20 16.68 8.11
C CYS A 595 14.71 16.95 8.07
N ASN A 596 15.12 17.97 8.82
CA ASN A 596 16.52 18.36 8.91
C ASN A 596 17.21 17.62 10.06
N GLY A 597 18.42 17.14 9.81
CA GLY A 597 19.30 16.51 10.79
C GLY A 597 20.73 17.01 10.69
N ASN A 598 21.69 16.31 11.31
CA ASN A 598 23.12 16.61 11.22
C ASN A 598 23.56 17.90 11.94
N ARG A 599 22.67 18.54 12.69
CA ARG A 599 22.93 19.68 13.58
C ARG A 599 22.00 19.56 14.77
N GLN A 600 22.49 19.86 15.96
CA GLN A 600 21.80 19.53 17.18
C GLN A 600 21.38 20.77 17.97
N PRO A 601 20.27 20.69 18.67
CA PRO A 601 19.25 19.61 18.68
C PRO A 601 18.43 19.57 17.38
N ALA A 602 18.33 18.37 16.75
CA ALA A 602 17.57 18.16 15.51
C ALA A 602 16.07 17.86 15.78
N GLY A 603 15.60 18.11 16.95
CA GLY A 603 14.25 18.00 17.44
C GLY A 603 14.21 18.32 18.92
N TRP A 604 13.06 18.77 19.43
CA TRP A 604 12.90 19.17 20.81
C TRP A 604 11.55 18.79 21.38
N GLN A 605 11.53 18.27 22.59
CA GLN A 605 10.31 18.08 23.36
C GLN A 605 10.11 19.27 24.28
N ALA A 606 9.07 20.06 24.01
CA ALA A 606 8.70 21.19 24.84
C ALA A 606 8.10 20.75 26.17
N ARG A 607 8.13 21.61 27.18
CA ARG A 607 7.58 21.33 28.52
C ARG A 607 6.08 21.04 28.53
N ASP A 608 5.36 21.60 27.55
CA ASP A 608 3.94 21.32 27.38
C ASP A 608 3.68 19.92 26.77
N GLY A 609 4.72 19.21 26.36
CA GLY A 609 4.68 17.87 25.80
C GLY A 609 4.66 17.83 24.27
N ARG A 610 4.57 18.98 23.61
CA ARG A 610 4.65 19.04 22.13
C ARG A 610 6.06 18.75 21.65
N LEU A 611 6.12 18.07 20.49
CA LEU A 611 7.36 17.67 19.84
C LEU A 611 7.60 18.56 18.62
N TRP A 612 8.78 19.14 18.55
CA TRP A 612 9.15 20.10 17.50
C TRP A 612 10.23 19.49 16.61
N PHE A 613 10.02 19.52 15.30
CA PHE A 613 10.97 18.97 14.30
C PHE A 613 11.26 19.98 13.20
N PRO A 614 12.52 20.27 12.91
CA PRO A 614 12.91 21.15 11.80
C PRO A 614 12.79 20.40 10.47
N THR A 615 12.25 21.07 9.45
CA THR A 615 12.12 20.54 8.08
C THR A 615 12.70 21.52 7.08
N GLN A 616 12.84 21.08 5.81
CA GLN A 616 13.28 21.98 4.73
C GLN A 616 12.30 23.12 4.44
N GLY A 617 11.03 23.00 4.83
CA GLY A 617 9.99 23.99 4.55
C GLY A 617 9.56 24.84 5.75
N GLY A 618 10.09 24.57 6.96
CA GLY A 618 9.66 25.20 8.19
C GLY A 618 9.82 24.29 9.41
N VAL A 619 9.02 24.50 10.44
CA VAL A 619 9.07 23.69 11.67
C VAL A 619 7.72 22.97 11.85
N ALA A 620 7.79 21.66 11.96
CA ALA A 620 6.67 20.79 12.27
C ALA A 620 6.52 20.61 13.79
N VAL A 621 5.29 20.70 14.28
CA VAL A 621 4.97 20.54 15.70
C VAL A 621 3.91 19.47 15.85
N VAL A 622 4.22 18.43 16.57
CA VAL A 622 3.32 17.33 16.92
C VAL A 622 2.87 17.48 18.36
N ASP A 623 1.59 17.37 18.60
CA ASP A 623 1.04 17.21 19.95
C ASP A 623 0.63 15.74 20.14
N PRO A 624 1.45 14.90 20.79
CA PRO A 624 1.12 13.49 20.98
C PRO A 624 -0.17 13.26 21.78
N ALA A 625 -0.53 14.19 22.67
CA ALA A 625 -1.76 14.11 23.46
C ALA A 625 -3.02 14.42 22.63
N ALA A 626 -2.86 15.16 21.55
CA ALA A 626 -3.96 15.50 20.63
C ALA A 626 -4.17 14.49 19.51
N ILE A 627 -3.31 13.46 19.40
CA ILE A 627 -3.49 12.39 18.44
C ILE A 627 -4.68 11.53 18.85
N LEU A 628 -5.73 11.66 18.08
CA LEU A 628 -6.90 10.80 18.23
C LEU A 628 -6.54 9.40 17.71
N THR A 629 -6.35 8.47 18.63
CA THR A 629 -6.33 7.05 18.27
C THR A 629 -7.76 6.59 18.04
N ASN A 630 -7.97 5.81 16.99
CA ASN A 630 -9.27 5.18 16.73
C ASN A 630 -9.41 3.90 17.58
N PRO A 631 -10.09 3.94 18.74
CA PRO A 631 -10.25 2.76 19.59
C PRO A 631 -11.31 1.78 19.05
N LEU A 632 -12.02 2.15 17.98
CA LEU A 632 -13.14 1.36 17.47
C LEU A 632 -12.63 0.24 16.57
N PRO A 633 -12.95 -1.02 16.88
CA PRO A 633 -12.72 -2.11 15.94
C PRO A 633 -13.60 -1.91 14.70
N PRO A 634 -13.01 -1.94 13.50
CA PRO A 634 -13.73 -1.59 12.29
C PRO A 634 -14.68 -2.72 11.85
N PRO A 635 -15.90 -2.41 11.35
CA PRO A 635 -16.76 -3.41 10.72
C PRO A 635 -16.08 -4.06 9.52
N VAL A 636 -16.16 -5.38 9.41
CA VAL A 636 -15.62 -6.16 8.30
C VAL A 636 -16.77 -6.74 7.49
N VAL A 637 -16.73 -6.55 6.18
CA VAL A 637 -17.81 -6.98 5.27
C VAL A 637 -17.22 -7.78 4.12
N ILE A 638 -17.84 -8.93 3.80
CA ILE A 638 -17.62 -9.62 2.54
C ILE A 638 -18.56 -9.00 1.52
N GLU A 639 -18.02 -8.32 0.53
CA GLU A 639 -18.79 -7.56 -0.46
C GLU A 639 -19.25 -8.43 -1.62
N GLU A 640 -18.36 -9.28 -2.10
CA GLU A 640 -18.57 -10.04 -3.33
C GLU A 640 -17.80 -11.35 -3.29
N ALA A 641 -18.35 -12.38 -3.88
CA ALA A 641 -17.60 -13.58 -4.22
C ALA A 641 -17.77 -13.86 -5.73
N LEU A 642 -16.67 -14.13 -6.40
CA LEU A 642 -16.64 -14.44 -7.82
C LEU A 642 -16.18 -15.89 -8.00
N LEU A 643 -16.87 -16.60 -8.86
CA LEU A 643 -16.53 -17.96 -9.24
C LEU A 643 -16.27 -18.00 -10.74
N ASP A 644 -15.03 -18.30 -11.13
CA ASP A 644 -14.55 -18.20 -12.52
C ASP A 644 -14.86 -16.83 -13.15
N GLY A 645 -14.69 -15.75 -12.36
CA GLY A 645 -14.93 -14.37 -12.79
C GLY A 645 -16.40 -13.93 -12.83
N LYS A 646 -17.34 -14.78 -12.41
CA LYS A 646 -18.78 -14.45 -12.31
C LYS A 646 -19.19 -14.25 -10.88
N THR A 647 -19.86 -13.15 -10.60
CA THR A 647 -20.40 -12.86 -9.27
C THR A 647 -21.46 -13.89 -8.85
N ILE A 648 -21.36 -14.37 -7.63
CA ILE A 648 -22.32 -15.28 -7.01
C ILE A 648 -23.12 -14.56 -5.92
N ASP A 649 -24.40 -14.92 -5.79
CA ASP A 649 -25.25 -14.38 -4.73
C ASP A 649 -24.78 -14.90 -3.35
N LEU A 650 -24.47 -13.99 -2.45
CA LEU A 650 -24.04 -14.28 -1.08
C LEU A 650 -25.23 -14.65 -0.15
N LYS A 651 -26.48 -14.53 -0.63
CA LYS A 651 -27.68 -14.87 0.13
C LYS A 651 -27.91 -16.38 0.07
N GLY A 652 -27.78 -17.06 1.21
CA GLY A 652 -28.01 -18.48 1.34
C GLY A 652 -26.75 -19.35 1.30
N THR A 653 -26.93 -20.66 1.17
CA THR A 653 -25.81 -21.61 1.10
C THR A 653 -25.19 -21.61 -0.30
N ILE A 654 -24.04 -21.00 -0.47
CA ILE A 654 -23.31 -21.00 -1.74
C ILE A 654 -22.88 -22.42 -2.09
N GLN A 655 -23.23 -22.87 -3.30
CA GLN A 655 -22.85 -24.16 -3.81
C GLN A 655 -21.99 -24.01 -5.05
N ILE A 656 -20.76 -24.54 -4.98
CA ILE A 656 -19.80 -24.58 -6.08
C ILE A 656 -19.97 -25.93 -6.79
N ASN A 657 -20.29 -25.90 -8.08
CA ASN A 657 -20.48 -27.10 -8.88
C ASN A 657 -19.14 -27.64 -9.40
N PRO A 658 -19.06 -28.93 -9.71
CA PRO A 658 -17.87 -29.51 -10.33
C PRO A 658 -17.53 -28.80 -11.64
N GLY A 659 -16.24 -28.50 -11.86
CA GLY A 659 -15.75 -27.78 -13.03
C GLY A 659 -15.66 -26.27 -12.84
N GLN A 660 -16.06 -25.76 -11.68
CA GLN A 660 -15.82 -24.38 -11.24
C GLN A 660 -14.64 -24.39 -10.27
N GLU A 661 -13.58 -23.66 -10.60
CA GLU A 661 -12.28 -23.92 -9.95
C GLU A 661 -11.71 -22.72 -9.23
N ASN A 662 -11.98 -21.48 -9.69
CA ASN A 662 -11.36 -20.28 -9.17
C ASN A 662 -12.37 -19.47 -8.36
N LEU A 663 -12.17 -19.43 -7.05
CA LEU A 663 -12.96 -18.63 -6.12
C LEU A 663 -12.17 -17.40 -5.69
N GLU A 664 -12.67 -16.21 -6.00
CA GLU A 664 -12.21 -14.94 -5.47
C GLU A 664 -13.24 -14.42 -4.47
N ILE A 665 -12.81 -14.11 -3.25
CA ILE A 665 -13.65 -13.50 -2.22
C ILE A 665 -13.13 -12.11 -1.97
N ARG A 666 -13.96 -11.09 -2.22
CA ARG A 666 -13.67 -9.69 -1.99
C ARG A 666 -14.28 -9.22 -0.69
N TYR A 667 -13.49 -8.57 0.11
CA TYR A 667 -13.90 -8.08 1.43
C TYR A 667 -13.37 -6.66 1.64
N THR A 668 -14.05 -5.93 2.51
CA THR A 668 -13.66 -4.58 2.91
C THR A 668 -13.74 -4.40 4.41
N CYS A 669 -13.19 -3.30 4.87
CA CYS A 669 -13.22 -2.86 6.26
C CYS A 669 -13.65 -1.40 6.29
N LEU A 670 -14.67 -1.11 7.06
CA LEU A 670 -15.29 0.21 7.11
C LEU A 670 -14.64 1.05 8.21
N SER A 671 -13.44 1.53 7.93
CA SER A 671 -12.71 2.54 8.69
C SER A 671 -12.33 3.67 7.76
N PHE A 672 -12.69 4.89 8.13
CA PHE A 672 -12.51 6.08 7.29
C PHE A 672 -11.26 6.86 7.67
N ILE A 673 -10.63 6.59 8.82
CA ILE A 673 -9.34 7.15 9.21
C ILE A 673 -8.24 6.32 8.57
N LYS A 674 -7.53 6.87 7.55
CA LYS A 674 -6.44 6.18 6.83
C LYS A 674 -6.86 4.80 6.30
N SER A 675 -7.96 4.77 5.54
CA SER A 675 -8.57 3.53 4.98
C SER A 675 -7.60 2.68 4.14
N GLU A 676 -6.57 3.31 3.59
CA GLU A 676 -5.48 2.67 2.85
C GLU A 676 -4.54 1.83 3.75
N ASN A 677 -4.51 2.10 5.06
CA ASN A 677 -3.61 1.45 6.02
C ASN A 677 -4.29 0.35 6.84
N VAL A 678 -5.56 0.02 6.58
CA VAL A 678 -6.24 -1.09 7.25
C VAL A 678 -5.56 -2.41 6.88
N ARG A 679 -5.50 -3.34 7.84
CA ARG A 679 -4.84 -4.63 7.66
C ARG A 679 -5.84 -5.76 7.83
N PHE A 680 -5.66 -6.81 7.04
CA PHE A 680 -6.55 -7.96 7.01
C PHE A 680 -5.81 -9.26 7.31
N LYS A 681 -6.53 -10.18 7.96
CA LYS A 681 -6.18 -11.60 8.05
C LYS A 681 -7.38 -12.41 7.65
N TYR A 682 -7.15 -13.49 6.92
CA TYR A 682 -8.23 -14.40 6.56
C TYR A 682 -7.81 -15.86 6.77
N GLN A 683 -8.80 -16.73 6.85
CA GLN A 683 -8.61 -18.16 6.98
C GLN A 683 -9.77 -18.90 6.32
N LEU A 684 -9.46 -19.90 5.51
CA LEU A 684 -10.43 -20.87 4.99
C LEU A 684 -10.33 -22.15 5.81
N ALA A 685 -11.32 -22.38 6.65
CA ALA A 685 -11.35 -23.59 7.49
C ALA A 685 -11.31 -24.84 6.64
N GLY A 686 -10.37 -25.74 6.93
CA GLY A 686 -10.13 -26.98 6.20
C GLY A 686 -9.10 -26.89 5.06
N VAL A 687 -8.56 -25.69 4.79
CA VAL A 687 -7.51 -25.45 3.80
C VAL A 687 -6.31 -24.79 4.45
N ASP A 688 -6.51 -23.62 5.05
CA ASP A 688 -5.45 -22.86 5.71
C ASP A 688 -5.22 -23.41 7.13
N LYS A 689 -3.97 -23.72 7.46
CA LYS A 689 -3.59 -24.19 8.81
C LYS A 689 -3.73 -23.07 9.84
N ASP A 690 -3.23 -21.88 9.47
CA ASP A 690 -3.21 -20.69 10.29
C ASP A 690 -3.83 -19.50 9.56
N TRP A 691 -3.94 -18.36 10.24
CA TRP A 691 -4.38 -17.11 9.62
C TRP A 691 -3.38 -16.64 8.56
N VAL A 692 -3.88 -16.36 7.37
CA VAL A 692 -3.11 -15.77 6.27
C VAL A 692 -3.06 -14.26 6.45
N GLU A 693 -1.86 -13.71 6.58
CA GLU A 693 -1.63 -12.25 6.65
C GLU A 693 -1.82 -11.66 5.25
N ALA A 694 -2.92 -10.97 5.03
CA ALA A 694 -3.22 -10.34 3.75
C ALA A 694 -2.62 -8.93 3.61
N GLY A 695 -2.13 -8.33 4.71
CA GLY A 695 -1.72 -6.92 4.73
C GLY A 695 -2.88 -6.01 4.38
N THR A 696 -2.73 -5.14 3.39
CA THR A 696 -3.79 -4.23 2.90
C THR A 696 -4.62 -4.80 1.75
N ARG A 697 -4.35 -6.03 1.31
CA ARG A 697 -5.07 -6.69 0.22
C ARG A 697 -6.51 -7.00 0.62
N ARG A 698 -7.47 -6.68 -0.24
CA ARG A 698 -8.92 -6.80 -0.02
C ARG A 698 -9.56 -7.97 -0.77
N SER A 699 -8.78 -8.95 -1.18
CA SER A 699 -9.27 -10.17 -1.84
C SER A 699 -8.46 -11.38 -1.44
N ALA A 700 -9.13 -12.53 -1.37
CA ALA A 700 -8.56 -13.85 -1.18
C ALA A 700 -8.86 -14.72 -2.41
N TYR A 701 -7.89 -15.50 -2.83
CA TYR A 701 -8.00 -16.36 -4.01
C TYR A 701 -7.78 -17.81 -3.61
N TYR A 702 -8.69 -18.66 -4.03
CA TYR A 702 -8.59 -20.11 -3.84
C TYR A 702 -8.87 -20.81 -5.18
N ALA A 703 -8.00 -21.72 -5.54
CA ALA A 703 -8.16 -22.53 -6.74
C ALA A 703 -8.26 -24.01 -6.37
N HIS A 704 -9.04 -24.77 -7.16
CA HIS A 704 -9.10 -26.24 -7.06
C HIS A 704 -9.48 -26.76 -5.67
N LEU A 705 -10.48 -26.17 -5.02
CA LEU A 705 -10.92 -26.65 -3.70
C LEU A 705 -11.51 -28.04 -3.79
N PRO A 706 -11.08 -29.01 -2.95
CA PRO A 706 -11.66 -30.32 -2.86
C PRO A 706 -13.15 -30.28 -2.50
N PRO A 707 -13.95 -31.30 -2.86
CA PRO A 707 -15.33 -31.39 -2.40
C PRO A 707 -15.42 -31.41 -0.87
N GLY A 708 -16.24 -30.51 -0.32
CA GLY A 708 -16.37 -30.34 1.12
C GLY A 708 -17.21 -29.12 1.51
N ALA A 709 -17.42 -28.95 2.79
CA ALA A 709 -17.99 -27.72 3.36
C ALA A 709 -16.88 -26.85 3.89
N TYR A 710 -16.90 -25.57 3.55
CA TYR A 710 -15.87 -24.60 3.90
C TYR A 710 -16.48 -23.38 4.57
N THR A 711 -15.72 -22.78 5.46
CA THR A 711 -16.06 -21.49 6.06
C THR A 711 -14.86 -20.57 5.88
N PHE A 712 -15.03 -19.55 5.05
CA PHE A 712 -14.08 -18.45 4.94
C PHE A 712 -14.35 -17.47 6.06
N ARG A 713 -13.31 -17.04 6.77
CA ARG A 713 -13.39 -16.04 7.81
C ARG A 713 -12.36 -14.95 7.55
N VAL A 714 -12.75 -13.70 7.74
CA VAL A 714 -11.85 -12.54 7.59
C VAL A 714 -12.02 -11.60 8.77
N ILE A 715 -10.91 -11.11 9.29
CA ILE A 715 -10.81 -10.11 10.33
C ILE A 715 -9.98 -8.93 9.83
N ALA A 716 -10.19 -7.76 10.41
CA ALA A 716 -9.43 -6.58 10.03
C ALA A 716 -9.03 -5.74 11.24
N ALA A 717 -7.95 -4.98 11.08
CA ALA A 717 -7.54 -3.93 12.00
C ALA A 717 -7.64 -2.57 11.33
N ASN A 718 -8.02 -1.55 12.10
CA ASN A 718 -7.91 -0.16 11.66
C ASN A 718 -6.44 0.28 11.54
N SER A 719 -6.21 1.52 11.12
CA SER A 719 -4.86 2.10 10.96
C SER A 719 -4.04 2.13 12.24
N ASP A 720 -4.69 2.13 13.40
CA ASP A 720 -4.04 2.16 14.72
C ASP A 720 -3.80 0.77 15.30
N GLY A 721 -4.13 -0.29 14.55
CA GLY A 721 -3.90 -1.68 14.92
C GLY A 721 -4.95 -2.29 15.84
N VAL A 722 -6.13 -1.67 15.99
CA VAL A 722 -7.26 -2.23 16.75
C VAL A 722 -7.98 -3.26 15.88
N TRP A 723 -7.89 -4.52 16.29
CA TRP A 723 -8.46 -5.65 15.56
C TRP A 723 -9.94 -5.87 15.89
N ASN A 724 -10.75 -6.07 14.85
CA ASN A 724 -12.06 -6.69 14.97
C ASN A 724 -11.90 -8.21 14.90
N ASN A 725 -11.77 -8.86 16.06
CA ASN A 725 -11.55 -10.31 16.14
C ASN A 725 -12.84 -11.13 15.87
N GLU A 726 -14.02 -10.52 15.90
CA GLU A 726 -15.25 -11.17 15.49
C GLU A 726 -15.25 -11.39 13.97
N GLY A 727 -14.89 -10.35 13.21
CA GLY A 727 -14.80 -10.37 11.78
C GLY A 727 -16.11 -10.71 11.09
N THR A 728 -16.01 -11.28 9.89
CA THR A 728 -17.16 -11.81 9.13
C THR A 728 -16.82 -13.14 8.51
N SER A 729 -17.84 -13.96 8.23
CA SER A 729 -17.65 -15.31 7.67
C SER A 729 -18.59 -15.60 6.52
N LEU A 730 -18.14 -16.43 5.59
CA LEU A 730 -18.89 -16.90 4.44
C LEU A 730 -18.81 -18.42 4.36
N GLY A 731 -19.96 -19.10 4.51
CA GLY A 731 -20.05 -20.55 4.35
C GLY A 731 -20.37 -20.93 2.92
N PHE A 732 -19.66 -21.92 2.38
CA PHE A 732 -19.96 -22.46 1.06
C PHE A 732 -19.64 -23.95 0.99
N ARG A 733 -20.20 -24.63 0.00
CA ARG A 733 -20.02 -26.06 -0.20
C ARG A 733 -19.60 -26.37 -1.63
N VAL A 734 -18.48 -27.06 -1.77
CA VAL A 734 -18.03 -27.61 -3.05
C VAL A 734 -18.65 -28.99 -3.23
N ARG A 735 -19.41 -29.17 -4.30
CA ARG A 735 -20.07 -30.42 -4.61
C ARG A 735 -19.08 -31.42 -5.20
N PRO A 736 -19.16 -32.69 -4.80
CA PRO A 736 -18.36 -33.71 -5.47
C PRO A 736 -18.84 -33.89 -6.91
N PRO A 737 -17.94 -34.19 -7.87
CA PRO A 737 -18.32 -34.56 -9.20
C PRO A 737 -19.15 -35.86 -9.14
N PHE A 738 -20.09 -36.02 -10.07
CA PHE A 738 -21.07 -37.09 -10.04
C PHE A 738 -20.41 -38.48 -9.90
N TRP A 739 -19.19 -38.64 -10.46
CA TRP A 739 -18.44 -39.91 -10.37
C TRP A 739 -17.86 -40.19 -8.96
N ARG A 740 -17.86 -39.22 -8.05
CA ARG A 740 -17.52 -39.42 -6.62
C ARG A 740 -18.73 -39.49 -5.70
N THR A 741 -19.94 -39.41 -6.24
CA THR A 741 -21.17 -39.53 -5.44
C THR A 741 -21.45 -41.01 -5.10
N TRP A 742 -22.06 -41.21 -3.92
CA TRP A 742 -22.34 -42.54 -3.43
C TRP A 742 -23.22 -43.35 -4.41
N TRP A 743 -24.17 -42.72 -5.06
CA TRP A 743 -25.06 -43.37 -6.03
C TRP A 743 -24.33 -43.81 -7.30
N PHE A 744 -23.40 -42.98 -7.80
CA PHE A 744 -22.57 -43.32 -8.96
C PHE A 744 -21.60 -44.43 -8.63
N LEU A 745 -20.90 -44.31 -7.49
CA LEU A 745 -19.99 -45.38 -7.01
C LEU A 745 -20.77 -46.68 -6.78
N SER A 746 -22.01 -46.59 -6.24
CA SER A 746 -22.91 -47.75 -6.10
C SER A 746 -23.30 -48.31 -7.45
N LEU A 747 -23.61 -47.48 -8.43
CA LEU A 747 -23.95 -47.85 -9.79
C LEU A 747 -22.76 -48.51 -10.51
N VAL A 748 -21.56 -47.93 -10.37
CA VAL A 748 -20.32 -48.54 -10.88
C VAL A 748 -20.03 -49.87 -10.19
N THR A 749 -20.21 -49.91 -8.86
CA THR A 749 -20.03 -51.14 -8.08
C THR A 749 -21.02 -52.20 -8.50
N LEU A 750 -22.30 -51.78 -8.69
CA LEU A 750 -23.35 -52.68 -9.19
C LEU A 750 -23.04 -53.16 -10.62
N PHE A 751 -22.54 -52.24 -11.47
CA PHE A 751 -22.14 -52.57 -12.84
C PHE A 751 -20.94 -53.52 -12.87
N VAL A 752 -19.91 -53.24 -12.02
CA VAL A 752 -18.76 -54.15 -11.88
C VAL A 752 -19.18 -55.48 -11.27
N PHE A 753 -20.05 -55.45 -10.26
CA PHE A 753 -20.60 -56.68 -9.65
C PHE A 753 -21.47 -57.46 -10.66
N GLY A 754 -22.36 -56.77 -11.38
CA GLY A 754 -23.15 -57.38 -12.48
C GLY A 754 -22.24 -57.94 -13.58
N GLY A 755 -21.21 -57.17 -13.98
CA GLY A 755 -20.15 -57.60 -14.89
C GLY A 755 -19.38 -58.84 -14.39
N ALA A 756 -19.04 -58.83 -13.08
CA ALA A 756 -18.37 -59.98 -12.43
C ALA A 756 -19.28 -61.24 -12.38
N VAL A 757 -20.57 -61.02 -12.05
CA VAL A 757 -21.55 -62.09 -12.08
C VAL A 757 -21.73 -62.63 -13.51
N LEU A 758 -21.82 -61.70 -14.49
CA LEU A 758 -21.95 -62.09 -15.91
C LEU A 758 -20.68 -62.79 -16.44
N VAL A 759 -19.51 -62.32 -15.99
CA VAL A 759 -18.21 -62.98 -16.27
C VAL A 759 -18.13 -64.31 -15.57
N TYR A 760 -18.61 -64.38 -14.30
CA TYR A 760 -18.67 -65.63 -13.52
C TYR A 760 -19.66 -66.61 -14.15
N GLU A 761 -20.82 -66.16 -14.56
CA GLU A 761 -21.77 -67.00 -15.30
C GLU A 761 -21.22 -67.42 -16.67
N ARG A 762 -20.62 -66.47 -17.40
CA ARG A 762 -19.93 -66.79 -18.66
C ARG A 762 -18.70 -67.69 -18.43
N ARG A 763 -18.03 -67.58 -17.28
CA ARG A 763 -16.93 -68.46 -16.90
C ARG A 763 -17.41 -69.85 -16.52
N LEU A 764 -18.57 -69.90 -15.84
CA LEU A 764 -19.25 -71.19 -15.57
C LEU A 764 -19.70 -71.88 -16.86
N VAL A 765 -20.25 -71.09 -17.76
CA VAL A 765 -20.66 -71.58 -19.12
C VAL A 765 -19.41 -71.93 -19.96
N ARG A 766 -18.29 -71.11 -19.83
CA ARG A 766 -17.04 -71.36 -20.50
C ARG A 766 -16.22 -72.50 -19.87
N LEU A 767 -16.25 -72.66 -18.53
CA LEU A 767 -15.64 -73.84 -17.88
C LEU A 767 -16.31 -75.16 -18.32
N ARG A 768 -17.56 -75.11 -18.64
CA ARG A 768 -18.25 -76.26 -19.32
C ARG A 768 -17.87 -76.39 -20.81
N ARG A 769 -17.40 -75.32 -21.46
CA ARG A 769 -16.88 -75.32 -22.86
C ARG A 769 -15.33 -75.36 -22.94
N ALA A 770 -14.64 -74.95 -21.88
CA ALA A 770 -13.16 -74.76 -21.89
C ALA A 770 -12.36 -76.08 -21.72
N HIS A 771 -13.03 -77.19 -21.36
CA HIS A 771 -12.42 -78.49 -21.54
C HIS A 771 -12.18 -78.82 -23.02
N LYS A 772 -12.78 -78.07 -23.94
CA LYS A 772 -12.54 -78.22 -25.38
C LYS A 772 -11.71 -77.14 -26.03
N ALA A 773 -11.40 -76.02 -25.34
CA ALA A 773 -10.73 -74.85 -25.94
C ALA A 773 -9.31 -74.61 -25.41
N GLN A 774 -8.79 -75.38 -24.49
CA GLN A 774 -7.47 -75.22 -23.90
C GLN A 774 -6.30 -75.46 -24.88
N GLU A 775 -6.61 -76.13 -26.03
CA GLU A 775 -5.59 -76.36 -27.04
C GLU A 775 -5.42 -75.20 -28.05
N SER A 776 -6.36 -74.29 -28.18
CA SER A 776 -6.26 -73.21 -29.21
C SER A 776 -5.66 -71.93 -28.66
N PHE A 777 -5.73 -71.65 -27.33
CA PHE A 777 -5.24 -70.40 -26.75
C PHE A 777 -3.72 -70.34 -26.53
N SER A 778 -3.08 -71.51 -26.29
CA SER A 778 -1.60 -71.56 -26.26
C SER A 778 -0.94 -71.18 -27.56
N ARG A 779 -1.63 -71.35 -28.69
CA ARG A 779 -1.08 -70.99 -30.02
C ARG A 779 -1.09 -69.45 -30.26
N GLN A 780 -2.10 -68.75 -29.83
CA GLN A 780 -2.22 -67.32 -30.18
C GLN A 780 -1.30 -66.37 -29.36
N LEU A 781 -0.94 -66.71 -28.13
CA LEU A 781 -0.04 -65.90 -27.32
C LEU A 781 1.41 -66.02 -27.77
N ILE A 782 1.74 -67.20 -28.30
CA ILE A 782 3.05 -67.46 -28.90
C ILE A 782 3.15 -66.70 -30.25
N GLU A 783 2.08 -66.59 -31.01
CA GLU A 783 2.06 -65.88 -32.28
C GLU A 783 2.26 -64.34 -32.17
N SER A 784 1.70 -63.67 -31.11
CA SER A 784 1.82 -62.24 -30.95
C SER A 784 3.23 -61.80 -30.46
N GLN A 785 3.84 -62.58 -29.56
CA GLN A 785 5.26 -62.37 -29.15
C GLN A 785 6.21 -62.71 -30.28
N GLU A 786 5.86 -63.70 -31.12
CA GLU A 786 6.67 -64.01 -32.27
C GLU A 786 6.55 -62.95 -33.39
N GLN A 787 5.38 -62.32 -33.56
CA GLN A 787 5.23 -61.24 -34.55
C GLN A 787 6.07 -60.00 -34.18
N HIS A 788 6.13 -59.63 -32.88
CA HIS A 788 6.97 -58.50 -32.47
C HIS A 788 8.48 -58.83 -32.55
N ARG A 789 8.86 -60.07 -32.17
CA ARG A 789 10.24 -60.57 -32.40
C ARG A 789 10.57 -60.74 -33.89
N LYS A 790 9.59 -61.20 -34.72
CA LYS A 790 9.78 -61.29 -36.16
C LYS A 790 9.97 -59.92 -36.84
N ARG A 791 9.27 -58.86 -36.39
CA ARG A 791 9.45 -57.53 -36.97
C ARG A 791 10.85 -56.97 -36.69
N VAL A 792 11.29 -57.04 -35.43
CA VAL A 792 12.64 -56.58 -35.04
C VAL A 792 13.72 -57.49 -35.61
N ALA A 793 13.47 -58.83 -35.65
CA ALA A 793 14.36 -59.79 -36.26
C ALA A 793 14.32 -59.73 -37.81
N GLY A 794 13.21 -59.35 -38.42
CA GLY A 794 13.09 -59.10 -39.86
C GLY A 794 13.90 -57.89 -40.31
N GLU A 795 13.77 -56.77 -39.61
CA GLU A 795 14.55 -55.56 -39.90
C GLU A 795 16.05 -55.78 -39.69
N LEU A 796 16.47 -56.60 -38.70
CA LEU A 796 17.84 -57.02 -38.49
C LEU A 796 18.31 -58.09 -39.50
N HIS A 797 17.42 -59.04 -39.87
CA HIS A 797 17.77 -60.12 -40.79
C HIS A 797 17.84 -59.65 -42.23
N ASP A 798 16.92 -58.73 -42.64
CA ASP A 798 16.87 -58.27 -44.05
C ASP A 798 18.04 -57.35 -44.40
N SER A 799 18.50 -56.58 -43.41
CA SER A 799 19.63 -55.67 -43.61
C SER A 799 20.96 -56.35 -43.29
N LEU A 800 21.14 -56.86 -42.04
CA LEU A 800 22.38 -57.49 -41.63
C LEU A 800 22.58 -58.82 -42.30
N GLY A 801 21.49 -59.62 -42.52
CA GLY A 801 21.52 -60.93 -43.13
C GLY A 801 21.93 -60.90 -44.62
N GLN A 802 21.47 -59.89 -45.35
CA GLN A 802 21.89 -59.69 -46.76
C GLN A 802 23.36 -59.30 -46.84
N SER A 803 23.83 -58.40 -45.99
CA SER A 803 25.24 -58.02 -45.97
C SER A 803 26.18 -59.15 -45.57
N LEU A 804 25.77 -60.02 -44.63
CA LEU A 804 26.50 -61.21 -44.21
C LEU A 804 26.49 -62.32 -45.26
N ALA A 805 25.36 -62.53 -45.99
CA ALA A 805 25.24 -63.50 -47.05
C ALA A 805 26.10 -63.10 -48.29
N ILE A 806 26.24 -61.86 -48.57
CA ILE A 806 27.17 -61.34 -49.58
C ILE A 806 28.61 -61.67 -49.19
N ILE A 807 28.98 -61.43 -47.90
CA ILE A 807 30.31 -61.76 -47.37
C ILE A 807 30.60 -63.26 -47.49
N GLU A 808 29.62 -64.09 -47.08
CA GLU A 808 29.78 -65.57 -47.14
C GLU A 808 29.87 -66.05 -48.57
N SER A 809 28.99 -65.58 -49.49
CA SER A 809 29.01 -65.97 -50.90
C SER A 809 30.33 -65.57 -51.58
N ARG A 810 30.83 -64.37 -51.27
CA ARG A 810 32.07 -63.87 -51.86
C ARG A 810 33.28 -64.60 -51.25
N ALA A 811 33.26 -64.96 -49.98
CA ALA A 811 34.29 -65.83 -49.36
C ALA A 811 34.28 -67.21 -49.93
N ALA A 812 33.13 -67.81 -50.17
CA ALA A 812 33.01 -69.14 -50.81
C ALA A 812 33.55 -69.17 -52.26
N LEU A 813 33.25 -68.11 -53.03
CA LEU A 813 33.76 -67.90 -54.41
C LEU A 813 35.29 -67.74 -54.37
N SER A 814 35.83 -67.02 -53.44
CA SER A 814 37.30 -66.90 -53.30
C SER A 814 38.01 -68.23 -52.96
N LEU A 815 37.34 -69.06 -52.19
CA LEU A 815 37.86 -70.40 -51.85
C LEU A 815 37.70 -71.46 -52.96
N SER A 816 36.78 -71.28 -53.89
CA SER A 816 36.49 -72.22 -54.98
C SER A 816 37.44 -72.13 -56.19
N GLN A 817 38.21 -71.06 -56.31
CA GLN A 817 39.16 -70.78 -57.35
C GLN A 817 40.54 -70.37 -56.79
N PRO A 818 41.30 -71.22 -56.20
CA PRO A 818 42.53 -70.84 -55.46
C PRO A 818 43.70 -70.42 -56.36
N GLU A 819 43.67 -70.68 -57.65
CA GLU A 819 44.80 -70.39 -58.60
C GLU A 819 44.68 -69.01 -59.31
N ASP A 820 43.54 -68.32 -59.13
CA ASP A 820 43.35 -66.97 -59.71
C ASP A 820 43.46 -65.85 -58.64
N HIS A 821 44.71 -65.43 -58.44
CA HIS A 821 45.09 -64.50 -57.38
C HIS A 821 44.48 -63.14 -57.55
N GLU A 822 44.11 -62.68 -58.80
CA GLU A 822 43.57 -61.37 -59.13
C GLU A 822 42.08 -61.28 -58.70
N LYS A 823 41.34 -62.35 -59.02
CA LYS A 823 39.92 -62.45 -58.62
C LYS A 823 39.78 -62.73 -57.08
N ALA A 824 40.69 -63.36 -56.40
CA ALA A 824 40.62 -63.52 -54.96
C ALA A 824 40.82 -62.20 -54.23
N ILE A 825 41.65 -61.29 -54.73
CA ILE A 825 41.87 -59.98 -54.15
C ILE A 825 40.62 -59.10 -54.40
N GLU A 826 39.97 -59.19 -55.59
CA GLU A 826 38.71 -58.49 -55.91
C GLU A 826 37.59 -58.93 -54.95
N GLN A 827 37.42 -60.20 -54.69
CA GLN A 827 36.44 -60.77 -53.80
C GLN A 827 36.70 -60.39 -52.33
N MET A 828 37.98 -60.32 -51.91
CA MET A 828 38.29 -59.76 -50.55
C MET A 828 37.98 -58.29 -50.43
N GLY A 829 38.13 -57.48 -51.53
CA GLY A 829 37.74 -56.09 -51.55
C GLY A 829 36.24 -55.91 -51.34
N GLU A 830 35.43 -56.75 -52.04
CA GLU A 830 33.96 -56.67 -51.89
C GLU A 830 33.45 -57.21 -50.54
N ILE A 831 34.13 -58.21 -49.93
CA ILE A 831 33.86 -58.67 -48.56
C ILE A 831 34.09 -57.53 -47.55
N SER A 832 35.21 -56.81 -47.72
CA SER A 832 35.56 -55.68 -46.88
C SER A 832 34.54 -54.55 -47.00
N ALA A 833 34.07 -54.24 -48.19
CA ALA A 833 33.05 -53.20 -48.43
C ALA A 833 31.69 -53.60 -47.85
N ALA A 834 31.25 -54.85 -48.00
CA ALA A 834 30.01 -55.35 -47.44
C ALA A 834 30.05 -55.40 -45.85
N ALA A 835 31.21 -55.70 -45.29
CA ALA A 835 31.39 -55.66 -43.86
C ALA A 835 31.33 -54.24 -43.25
N ILE A 836 31.95 -53.29 -43.98
CA ILE A 836 31.88 -51.87 -43.60
C ILE A 836 30.43 -51.38 -43.65
N HIS A 837 29.70 -51.70 -44.71
CA HIS A 837 28.27 -51.33 -44.88
C HIS A 837 27.41 -51.90 -43.71
N ALA A 838 27.59 -53.19 -43.36
CA ALA A 838 26.87 -53.81 -42.26
C ALA A 838 27.15 -53.13 -40.88
N ILE A 839 28.40 -52.75 -40.68
CA ILE A 839 28.82 -52.06 -39.43
C ILE A 839 28.16 -50.64 -39.36
N ASP A 840 28.09 -49.95 -40.51
CA ASP A 840 27.51 -48.60 -40.55
C ASP A 840 25.99 -48.64 -40.39
N GLU A 841 25.28 -49.63 -40.91
CA GLU A 841 23.85 -49.83 -40.67
C GLU A 841 23.53 -50.10 -39.19
N VAL A 842 24.28 -50.96 -38.54
CA VAL A 842 24.13 -51.23 -37.09
C VAL A 842 24.40 -49.97 -36.28
N ARG A 843 25.37 -49.14 -36.69
CA ARG A 843 25.67 -47.87 -36.07
C ARG A 843 24.55 -46.87 -36.28
N GLU A 844 23.91 -46.84 -37.41
CA GLU A 844 22.79 -45.92 -37.69
C GLU A 844 21.52 -46.26 -36.87
N ILE A 845 21.20 -47.54 -36.73
CA ILE A 845 20.12 -48.04 -35.86
C ILE A 845 20.39 -47.65 -34.39
N ALA A 846 21.62 -47.87 -33.90
CA ALA A 846 22.03 -47.51 -32.55
C ALA A 846 22.00 -45.98 -32.31
N TYR A 847 22.37 -45.15 -33.31
CA TYR A 847 22.40 -43.69 -33.25
C TYR A 847 20.99 -43.09 -33.13
N ASN A 848 19.99 -43.69 -33.85
CA ASN A 848 18.61 -43.25 -33.76
C ASN A 848 17.93 -43.57 -32.41
N LEU A 849 18.39 -44.53 -31.68
CA LEU A 849 17.87 -44.93 -30.37
C LEU A 849 18.39 -44.03 -29.22
N ARG A 850 19.70 -43.69 -29.19
CA ARG A 850 20.31 -42.81 -28.19
C ARG A 850 21.61 -42.19 -28.70
N PRO A 851 21.80 -40.85 -28.63
CA PRO A 851 23.03 -40.19 -29.07
C PRO A 851 24.17 -40.43 -28.09
N TYR A 852 24.88 -41.57 -28.23
CA TYR A 852 26.01 -42.00 -27.37
C TYR A 852 27.20 -40.99 -27.37
N GLN A 853 27.25 -40.06 -28.33
CA GLN A 853 28.25 -39.00 -28.38
C GLN A 853 28.12 -38.00 -27.25
N LEU A 854 26.93 -37.78 -26.74
CA LEU A 854 26.66 -36.89 -25.58
C LEU A 854 27.32 -37.38 -24.32
N ASP A 855 27.29 -38.71 -24.10
CA ASP A 855 27.89 -39.34 -22.92
C ASP A 855 29.43 -39.39 -22.98
N ARG A 856 30.02 -39.31 -24.18
CA ARG A 856 31.46 -39.50 -24.39
C ARG A 856 32.25 -38.20 -24.67
N LEU A 857 31.64 -37.23 -25.33
CA LEU A 857 32.28 -35.99 -25.79
C LEU A 857 31.82 -34.75 -25.06
N GLY A 858 30.73 -34.80 -24.25
CA GLY A 858 30.06 -33.67 -23.67
C GLY A 858 29.11 -32.97 -24.64
N LEU A 859 28.27 -32.07 -24.10
CA LEU A 859 27.18 -31.43 -24.83
C LEU A 859 27.71 -30.52 -25.97
N THR A 860 28.72 -29.70 -25.66
CA THR A 860 29.30 -28.74 -26.64
C THR A 860 29.85 -29.44 -27.87
N ARG A 861 30.73 -30.44 -27.68
CA ARG A 861 31.30 -31.18 -28.80
C ARG A 861 30.31 -32.09 -29.49
N ALA A 862 29.31 -32.63 -28.78
CA ALA A 862 28.24 -33.40 -29.39
C ALA A 862 27.38 -32.55 -30.32
N LEU A 863 27.07 -31.31 -29.92
CA LEU A 863 26.36 -30.33 -30.78
C LEU A 863 27.20 -29.91 -31.99
N GLU A 864 28.47 -29.55 -31.78
CA GLU A 864 29.38 -29.22 -32.89
C GLU A 864 29.51 -30.37 -33.89
N THR A 865 29.67 -31.59 -33.42
CA THR A 865 29.78 -32.77 -34.30
C THR A 865 28.49 -33.01 -35.08
N MET A 866 27.33 -32.85 -34.43
CA MET A 866 26.05 -33.03 -35.08
C MET A 866 25.82 -31.94 -36.14
N LEU A 867 26.14 -30.68 -35.80
CA LEU A 867 25.94 -29.55 -36.71
C LEU A 867 26.93 -29.57 -37.88
N ASN A 868 28.19 -29.92 -37.68
CA ASN A 868 29.19 -30.05 -38.73
C ASN A 868 28.86 -31.17 -39.75
N ARG A 869 28.38 -32.32 -39.24
CA ARG A 869 27.92 -33.42 -40.13
C ARG A 869 26.73 -32.96 -41.03
N THR A 870 25.92 -32.07 -40.52
CA THR A 870 24.78 -31.51 -41.24
C THR A 870 25.25 -30.57 -42.38
N VAL A 871 26.42 -29.94 -42.23
CA VAL A 871 27.04 -29.06 -43.24
C VAL A 871 27.63 -29.93 -44.38
N ASP A 872 28.29 -31.01 -44.07
CA ASP A 872 28.94 -31.88 -45.07
C ASP A 872 27.96 -32.64 -45.97
N SER A 873 26.73 -32.79 -45.54
CA SER A 873 25.68 -33.55 -46.24
C SER A 873 24.64 -32.71 -46.99
N ASN A 874 24.62 -31.35 -46.82
CA ASN A 874 23.58 -30.48 -47.39
C ASN A 874 24.16 -29.18 -47.97
N ALA A 875 23.52 -28.60 -49.01
CA ALA A 875 23.95 -27.36 -49.71
C ALA A 875 23.65 -26.05 -48.94
N ILE A 876 23.43 -26.09 -47.61
CA ILE A 876 23.13 -24.93 -46.76
C ILE A 876 24.41 -24.43 -46.10
N LYS A 877 24.66 -23.10 -46.15
CA LYS A 877 25.77 -22.47 -45.47
C LYS A 877 25.39 -22.23 -43.98
N LEU A 878 25.96 -23.04 -43.08
CA LEU A 878 25.69 -22.94 -41.64
C LEU A 878 26.82 -22.15 -40.91
N SER A 879 26.44 -21.08 -40.21
CA SER A 879 27.31 -20.32 -39.31
C SER A 879 27.16 -20.80 -37.88
N LEU A 880 28.24 -21.18 -37.21
CA LEU A 880 28.24 -21.73 -35.89
C LEU A 880 29.01 -20.82 -34.90
N GLU A 881 28.36 -20.46 -33.81
CA GLU A 881 28.99 -19.75 -32.69
C GLU A 881 28.56 -20.47 -31.38
N ILE A 882 29.35 -21.37 -30.85
CA ILE A 882 28.98 -22.22 -29.70
C ILE A 882 29.96 -22.00 -28.57
N ASP A 883 29.49 -21.42 -27.48
CA ASP A 883 30.26 -21.33 -26.21
C ASP A 883 30.29 -22.67 -25.51
N GLN A 884 31.26 -22.86 -24.59
CA GLN A 884 31.37 -24.08 -23.80
C GLN A 884 30.22 -24.17 -22.77
N VAL A 885 29.32 -25.13 -22.97
CA VAL A 885 28.12 -25.34 -22.14
C VAL A 885 28.09 -26.71 -21.43
N ASP A 886 29.24 -27.41 -21.42
CA ASP A 886 29.35 -28.69 -20.75
C ASP A 886 29.24 -28.57 -19.22
N GLY A 887 28.44 -29.44 -18.60
CA GLY A 887 28.27 -29.51 -17.14
C GLY A 887 27.48 -28.38 -16.50
N ILE A 888 26.76 -27.56 -17.33
CA ILE A 888 25.87 -26.50 -16.83
C ILE A 888 24.51 -27.08 -16.49
N PHE A 889 24.05 -28.05 -17.24
CA PHE A 889 22.73 -28.66 -17.10
C PHE A 889 22.86 -30.09 -16.55
N GLU A 890 21.81 -30.55 -15.86
CA GLU A 890 21.72 -31.98 -15.51
C GLU A 890 21.65 -32.84 -16.78
N LYS A 891 22.09 -34.10 -16.69
CA LYS A 891 22.18 -35.02 -17.86
C LYS A 891 20.90 -35.17 -18.66
N GLU A 892 19.74 -35.14 -18.01
CA GLU A 892 18.44 -35.16 -18.68
C GLU A 892 18.12 -33.85 -19.41
N SER A 893 18.55 -32.73 -18.86
CA SER A 893 18.45 -31.41 -19.48
C SER A 893 19.41 -31.24 -20.65
N GLU A 894 20.61 -31.82 -20.59
CA GLU A 894 21.58 -31.87 -21.71
C GLU A 894 21.00 -32.61 -22.92
N ILE A 895 20.32 -33.74 -22.69
CA ILE A 895 19.59 -34.48 -23.75
C ILE A 895 18.48 -33.63 -24.32
N ASN A 896 17.71 -32.92 -23.50
CA ASN A 896 16.62 -32.04 -23.98
C ASN A 896 17.17 -30.89 -24.82
N LEU A 897 18.27 -30.27 -24.39
CA LEU A 897 18.92 -29.20 -25.14
C LEU A 897 19.48 -29.72 -26.48
N TYR A 898 20.15 -30.87 -26.48
CA TYR A 898 20.61 -31.52 -27.72
C TYR A 898 19.44 -31.75 -28.68
N ARG A 899 18.31 -32.29 -28.19
CA ARG A 899 17.10 -32.51 -29.00
C ARG A 899 16.43 -31.23 -29.50
N ILE A 900 16.45 -30.15 -28.69
CA ILE A 900 15.94 -28.83 -29.14
C ILE A 900 16.72 -28.34 -30.35
N VAL A 901 18.06 -28.40 -30.31
CA VAL A 901 18.92 -27.97 -31.43
C VAL A 901 18.75 -28.91 -32.61
N GLN A 902 18.76 -30.22 -32.38
CA GLN A 902 18.58 -31.23 -33.44
C GLN A 902 17.25 -31.06 -34.21
N GLU A 903 16.17 -30.91 -33.47
CA GLU A 903 14.83 -30.74 -34.05
C GLU A 903 14.72 -29.41 -34.78
N SER A 904 15.29 -28.34 -34.22
CA SER A 904 15.26 -27.02 -34.86
C SER A 904 16.04 -26.98 -36.16
N VAL A 905 17.23 -27.58 -36.18
CA VAL A 905 18.04 -27.68 -37.43
C VAL A 905 17.39 -28.66 -38.43
N GLY A 906 16.82 -29.76 -37.90
CA GLY A 906 16.02 -30.67 -38.71
C GLY A 906 14.84 -30.00 -39.44
N ASN A 907 14.17 -29.07 -38.72
CA ASN A 907 13.09 -28.26 -39.28
C ASN A 907 13.59 -27.32 -40.39
N ILE A 908 14.76 -26.71 -40.21
CA ILE A 908 15.39 -25.89 -41.27
C ILE A 908 15.62 -26.71 -42.53
N LEU A 909 16.25 -27.87 -42.41
CA LEU A 909 16.59 -28.73 -43.51
C LEU A 909 15.37 -29.29 -44.26
N LYS A 910 14.33 -29.69 -43.52
CA LYS A 910 13.14 -30.33 -44.12
C LYS A 910 12.10 -29.35 -44.62
N HIS A 911 12.03 -28.16 -44.04
CA HIS A 911 10.88 -27.29 -44.19
C HIS A 911 11.18 -25.85 -44.60
N ALA A 912 12.42 -25.33 -44.38
CA ALA A 912 12.67 -23.90 -44.56
C ALA A 912 13.06 -23.51 -45.98
N ASP A 913 13.59 -24.41 -46.80
CA ASP A 913 14.19 -24.10 -48.12
C ASP A 913 15.26 -22.98 -48.03
N ALA A 914 16.00 -22.96 -46.90
CA ALA A 914 16.97 -21.92 -46.60
C ALA A 914 18.31 -22.14 -47.34
N THR A 915 18.99 -21.05 -47.68
CA THR A 915 20.35 -21.09 -48.24
C THR A 915 21.42 -20.82 -47.17
N GLU A 916 21.05 -20.12 -46.11
CA GLU A 916 21.91 -19.82 -44.99
C GLU A 916 21.16 -20.03 -43.64
N ALA A 917 21.87 -20.58 -42.68
CA ALA A 917 21.38 -20.69 -41.35
C ALA A 917 22.48 -20.32 -40.31
N LYS A 918 22.07 -19.86 -39.13
CA LYS A 918 22.97 -19.56 -38.01
C LYS A 918 22.49 -20.27 -36.77
N VAL A 919 23.42 -20.94 -36.10
CA VAL A 919 23.21 -21.49 -34.75
C VAL A 919 24.22 -20.84 -33.82
N ALA A 920 23.71 -20.09 -32.86
CA ALA A 920 24.53 -19.47 -31.83
C ALA A 920 24.07 -19.94 -30.43
N ILE A 921 25.01 -20.43 -29.63
CA ILE A 921 24.78 -20.75 -28.22
C ILE A 921 25.75 -19.90 -27.42
N LYS A 922 25.19 -18.92 -26.69
CA LYS A 922 25.95 -17.96 -25.90
C LYS A 922 25.66 -18.16 -24.43
N LYS A 923 26.72 -18.04 -23.63
CA LYS A 923 26.66 -18.16 -22.19
C LYS A 923 27.21 -16.91 -21.57
N ASP A 924 26.41 -16.31 -20.66
CA ASP A 924 26.92 -15.31 -19.74
C ASP A 924 26.89 -15.80 -18.28
N LYS A 925 27.01 -14.89 -17.31
CA LYS A 925 27.05 -15.26 -15.88
C LYS A 925 25.69 -15.69 -15.33
N THR A 926 24.60 -15.34 -15.98
CA THR A 926 23.24 -15.48 -15.47
C THR A 926 22.33 -16.29 -16.38
N GLU A 927 22.63 -16.37 -17.68
CA GLU A 927 21.77 -17.07 -18.63
C GLU A 927 22.54 -17.82 -19.73
N VAL A 928 21.90 -18.83 -20.29
CA VAL A 928 22.30 -19.47 -21.54
C VAL A 928 21.26 -19.11 -22.61
N GLU A 929 21.69 -18.49 -23.69
CA GLU A 929 20.83 -18.15 -24.83
C GLU A 929 21.20 -19.00 -26.06
N ILE A 930 20.19 -19.64 -26.65
CA ILE A 930 20.29 -20.38 -27.89
C ILE A 930 19.55 -19.60 -28.98
N LEU A 931 20.25 -19.25 -30.02
CA LEU A 931 19.67 -18.60 -31.19
C LEU A 931 19.84 -19.52 -32.42
N ILE A 932 18.73 -19.88 -33.06
CA ILE A 932 18.72 -20.66 -34.30
C ILE A 932 17.93 -19.85 -35.29
N GLN A 933 18.57 -19.48 -36.37
CA GLN A 933 18.02 -18.59 -37.41
C GLN A 933 18.27 -19.14 -38.80
N ASP A 934 17.29 -19.01 -39.69
CA ASP A 934 17.39 -19.29 -41.11
C ASP A 934 16.87 -18.14 -41.96
N ASN A 935 17.25 -18.10 -43.22
CA ASN A 935 16.78 -17.18 -44.23
C ASN A 935 15.75 -17.78 -45.17
N GLY A 936 15.07 -18.84 -44.76
CA GLY A 936 14.14 -19.61 -45.59
C GLY A 936 12.75 -18.99 -45.75
N LYS A 937 11.80 -19.79 -46.16
CA LYS A 937 10.44 -19.34 -46.47
C LYS A 937 9.59 -18.90 -45.29
N GLY A 938 10.01 -19.16 -44.03
CA GLY A 938 9.28 -18.80 -42.85
C GLY A 938 7.85 -19.35 -42.78
N PHE A 939 7.14 -19.00 -41.68
CA PHE A 939 5.74 -19.39 -41.49
C PHE A 939 5.03 -18.41 -40.56
N ASN A 940 3.70 -18.50 -40.44
CA ASN A 940 2.92 -17.72 -39.46
C ASN A 940 2.83 -18.52 -38.15
N PRO A 941 3.44 -18.07 -37.04
CA PRO A 941 3.42 -18.78 -35.77
C PRO A 941 2.02 -18.94 -35.14
N GLU A 942 1.11 -17.99 -35.37
CA GLU A 942 -0.26 -18.04 -34.83
C GLU A 942 -1.09 -19.11 -35.56
N ALA A 943 -0.91 -19.26 -36.86
CA ALA A 943 -1.57 -20.29 -37.63
C ALA A 943 -1.05 -21.71 -37.32
N ALA A 944 0.22 -21.81 -36.97
CA ALA A 944 0.84 -23.09 -36.58
C ALA A 944 0.38 -23.58 -35.17
N SER A 945 -0.11 -22.68 -34.33
CA SER A 945 -0.63 -23.00 -32.98
C SER A 945 -2.09 -23.49 -32.98
N LEU A 946 -2.83 -23.29 -34.07
CA LEU A 946 -4.28 -23.61 -34.19
C LEU A 946 -4.55 -24.89 -34.99
N GLY A 947 -3.53 -25.63 -35.38
CA GLY A 947 -3.66 -26.79 -36.26
C GLY A 947 -4.31 -28.00 -35.59
N GLU A 948 -5.34 -28.58 -36.28
CA GLU A 948 -5.98 -29.84 -35.93
C GLU A 948 -4.97 -31.02 -35.80
N PRO A 949 -5.23 -32.00 -34.94
CA PRO A 949 -4.35 -33.18 -34.81
C PRO A 949 -4.33 -34.00 -36.08
N GLY A 950 -3.26 -33.90 -36.88
CA GLY A 950 -3.09 -34.75 -38.07
C GLY A 950 -2.19 -34.21 -39.20
N ARG A 951 -1.86 -32.92 -39.25
CA ARG A 951 -0.95 -32.35 -40.25
C ARG A 951 0.12 -31.46 -39.63
N GLY A 952 1.30 -32.03 -39.35
CA GLY A 952 2.56 -31.31 -39.40
C GLY A 952 2.84 -30.25 -38.29
N GLY A 953 2.60 -30.51 -37.01
CA GLY A 953 2.90 -29.53 -35.95
C GLY A 953 3.67 -30.08 -34.73
N PHE A 954 4.03 -31.33 -34.69
CA PHE A 954 4.62 -32.00 -33.52
C PHE A 954 6.03 -31.49 -33.13
N GLY A 955 6.82 -30.99 -34.09
CA GLY A 955 8.19 -30.56 -33.86
C GLY A 955 8.27 -29.30 -32.99
N LEU A 956 7.53 -28.25 -33.33
CA LEU A 956 7.53 -26.99 -32.56
C LEU A 956 6.93 -27.14 -31.15
N PHE A 957 5.87 -27.95 -31.03
CA PHE A 957 5.30 -28.30 -29.74
C PHE A 957 6.29 -29.09 -28.87
N GLY A 958 7.03 -30.02 -29.47
CA GLY A 958 8.09 -30.79 -28.81
C GLY A 958 9.24 -29.90 -28.29
N ILE A 959 9.62 -28.86 -29.05
CA ILE A 959 10.60 -27.87 -28.63
C ILE A 959 10.06 -27.07 -27.42
N ALA A 960 8.82 -26.53 -27.51
CA ALA A 960 8.21 -25.72 -26.45
C ALA A 960 8.08 -26.49 -25.13
N GLU A 961 7.66 -27.75 -25.17
CA GLU A 961 7.52 -28.58 -23.99
C GLU A 961 8.88 -28.91 -23.34
N ARG A 962 9.93 -29.18 -24.13
CA ARG A 962 11.29 -29.39 -23.62
C ARG A 962 11.86 -28.14 -22.98
N VAL A 963 11.63 -26.94 -23.58
CA VAL A 963 12.02 -25.66 -22.99
C VAL A 963 11.30 -25.43 -21.65
N ARG A 964 10.01 -25.75 -21.59
CA ARG A 964 9.21 -25.64 -20.38
C ARG A 964 9.66 -26.60 -19.27
N MET A 965 9.97 -27.85 -19.63
CA MET A 965 10.53 -28.85 -18.70
C MET A 965 11.84 -28.36 -18.06
N MET A 966 12.63 -27.60 -18.81
CA MET A 966 13.88 -26.99 -18.34
C MET A 966 13.67 -25.60 -17.72
N LYS A 967 12.43 -25.17 -17.44
CA LYS A 967 12.05 -23.85 -16.90
C LYS A 967 12.57 -22.66 -17.74
N GLY A 968 12.82 -22.85 -19.03
CA GLY A 968 13.29 -21.83 -19.94
C GLY A 968 12.17 -20.99 -20.53
N GLN A 969 12.55 -19.94 -21.24
CA GLN A 969 11.67 -19.09 -22.03
C GLN A 969 12.00 -19.26 -23.52
N GLN A 970 10.96 -19.36 -24.35
CA GLN A 970 11.10 -19.48 -25.79
C GLN A 970 10.39 -18.32 -26.49
N VAL A 971 11.05 -17.77 -27.49
CA VAL A 971 10.47 -16.80 -28.42
C VAL A 971 10.71 -17.27 -29.84
N ILE A 972 9.65 -17.42 -30.62
CA ILE A 972 9.71 -17.76 -32.06
C ILE A 972 9.27 -16.53 -32.84
N ARG A 973 10.11 -16.10 -33.78
CA ARG A 973 9.80 -15.02 -34.71
C ARG A 973 9.92 -15.59 -36.12
N SER A 974 8.81 -15.65 -36.84
CA SER A 974 8.77 -16.10 -38.23
C SER A 974 7.68 -15.38 -39.00
N ALA A 975 7.92 -15.11 -40.26
CA ALA A 975 6.92 -14.60 -41.15
C ALA A 975 7.16 -15.18 -42.57
N PRO A 976 6.12 -15.40 -43.37
CA PRO A 976 6.27 -15.90 -44.75
C PRO A 976 7.24 -15.05 -45.57
N GLY A 977 8.29 -15.66 -46.10
CA GLY A 977 9.34 -15.02 -46.90
C GLY A 977 10.45 -14.33 -46.10
N ALA A 978 10.42 -14.35 -44.78
CA ALA A 978 11.38 -13.65 -43.91
C ALA A 978 12.23 -14.59 -43.06
N GLY A 979 12.20 -15.90 -43.29
CA GLY A 979 12.90 -16.89 -42.50
C GLY A 979 12.31 -17.12 -41.08
N THR A 980 13.03 -17.87 -40.28
CA THR A 980 12.62 -18.17 -38.90
C THR A 980 13.76 -17.90 -37.92
N THR A 981 13.43 -17.34 -36.79
CA THR A 981 14.35 -17.17 -35.65
C THR A 981 13.72 -17.79 -34.41
N ILE A 982 14.38 -18.76 -33.84
CA ILE A 982 14.02 -19.36 -32.54
C ILE A 982 15.06 -18.91 -31.53
N THR A 983 14.59 -18.24 -30.46
CA THR A 983 15.43 -17.84 -29.33
C THR A 983 14.94 -18.57 -28.09
N VAL A 984 15.85 -19.25 -27.41
CA VAL A 984 15.57 -19.95 -26.14
C VAL A 984 16.53 -19.44 -25.08
N LYS A 985 16.00 -19.11 -23.90
CA LYS A 985 16.77 -18.59 -22.76
C LYS A 985 16.53 -19.44 -21.53
N PHE A 986 17.60 -19.73 -20.83
CA PHE A 986 17.62 -20.46 -19.56
C PHE A 986 18.34 -19.62 -18.50
N ASP A 987 17.67 -19.34 -17.40
CA ASP A 987 18.23 -18.61 -16.28
C ASP A 987 19.02 -19.57 -15.38
N LEU A 988 20.32 -19.34 -15.26
CA LEU A 988 21.23 -20.20 -14.49
C LEU A 988 21.06 -20.07 -12.96
N ASN A 989 20.29 -19.07 -12.49
CA ASN A 989 19.98 -18.93 -11.07
C ASN A 989 18.71 -19.70 -10.66
N GLN A 990 17.99 -20.29 -11.60
CA GLN A 990 16.76 -21.08 -11.36
C GLN A 990 16.88 -22.56 -11.75
N THR A 991 18.00 -22.94 -12.34
CA THR A 991 18.41 -24.32 -12.60
C THR A 991 19.39 -24.75 -11.50
#